data_bb1704bf002e74ec97138e61341c8485
#
_entry.id   bb1704bf002e74ec97138e61341c8485
#
_cell.length_a   1.000
_cell.length_b   1.000
_cell.length_c   1.000
_cell.angle_alpha   90.00
_cell.angle_beta   90.00
_cell.angle_gamma   90.00
#
_symmetry.space_group_name_H-M   'P 1'
#
loop_
_entity.id
_entity.type
_entity.pdbx_description
1 polymer ?
#
loop_
_entity_poly.entity_id
_entity_poly.type
_entity_poly.pdbx_seq_one_letter_code
_entity_poly.pdbx_strand_id
1 'polypeptide(L)'
;MKKLLCLFSVLMVTIGAMAQKVTVNERTLTNTLKELNLELKTLCDQMPETQQAFNNEYESQHQRMIDVITRTNELSILLYSQEQKRTFDMAYALKKVTTSYEDFSKGMRPYDQIINELSFEITRYARLIESLRRLPPEMKEIEIEVEVEKVLDSLINFNVNDSLDTTLSHIESSLEREIIQIAIKDSASAPFVLDKAGEDYRDSCILYASELLKMFAKNRNAVVADSTHYKSAFLRTEEAYNYAEALYAELDKYVFKTGQTPYSEILSNFNTYWRKMKKELRNEYDFDALKRAKAEDKEFYNKLSGRAEKAYSVSACSIQFGTLFIVWLFVFGIVWLLRRYTKFKNVIPQKSLFLFSVLVGTILYFLLFGYFWQGSEYVHYGVKNVNTFLWLLAAIAGSLLLRVKPDQLRHGFWLYVPTILLSLFIIICRNTFVPDILLNIVFTPVLLVAVLGQLIVCLIEQGKAPRIDTILGWISLGSYSIALITAFIGFIFYALIGLVFWYFMLVSLSTIFCISDLMDRYKENRLDERIETKRKHNAYVYGEDNDSLIFRVTWFHDLIKQVVVPVLILYSMPVCVRFALDMFDFTDLFSRYYFEPFFQITDEATGVSSLRVSIISITYLLSLFFVLRYISRVIHVIWHHIRYTAFMRKHKRDYVRANEINLSIGNSIISAIVWMIYTIAVVEELKVPTRSLGLIAGGLSAGIGIALKDIINNFIYGIQLMGGRLRVGDWIECEGARGRVTAINYQCVLVETIEGTEMSFLNASLFGQSFNNLTRNNSYELTKILVGVEYGTNVDRAREVLLEAMKELDTKDKYGRHIIDPKRGIIIILENMSDSAVDIAVKQYVLVPERIRFVEQAKEVVYKALNNAGITIAFPQCDIHIKE
;
A
#
# COMPACT_ATOMS: atom_id res chain seq x y z
N MET A 1 1.01 -21.38 -2.51
CA MET A 1 0.18 -20.63 -1.56
C MET A 1 -0.81 -19.68 -2.24
N LYS A 2 -0.45 -18.62 -2.98
CA LYS A 2 -1.45 -17.69 -3.56
C LYS A 2 -2.47 -18.33 -4.53
N LYS A 3 -2.10 -19.32 -5.33
CA LYS A 3 -3.04 -20.03 -6.24
C LYS A 3 -3.95 -21.03 -5.52
N LEU A 4 -3.48 -21.63 -4.42
CA LEU A 4 -4.32 -22.49 -3.56
C LEU A 4 -5.32 -21.64 -2.75
N LEU A 5 -4.92 -20.48 -2.25
CA LEU A 5 -5.80 -19.54 -1.56
C LEU A 5 -6.91 -18.99 -2.50
N CYS A 6 -6.61 -18.75 -3.78
CA CYS A 6 -7.64 -18.33 -4.75
C CYS A 6 -8.65 -19.45 -5.06
N LEU A 7 -8.21 -20.70 -5.12
CA LEU A 7 -9.14 -21.83 -5.27
C LEU A 7 -10.02 -22.00 -4.02
N PHE A 8 -9.45 -21.78 -2.83
CA PHE A 8 -10.15 -21.81 -1.54
C PHE A 8 -11.16 -20.68 -1.37
N SER A 9 -10.83 -19.46 -1.83
CA SER A 9 -11.76 -18.32 -1.73
C SER A 9 -12.96 -18.45 -2.67
N VAL A 10 -12.79 -19.06 -3.83
CA VAL A 10 -13.90 -19.34 -4.77
C VAL A 10 -14.81 -20.43 -4.20
N LEU A 11 -14.26 -21.45 -3.52
CA LEU A 11 -15.03 -22.52 -2.88
C LEU A 11 -15.84 -22.01 -1.69
N MET A 12 -15.31 -21.05 -0.91
CA MET A 12 -16.00 -20.44 0.24
C MET A 12 -17.19 -19.53 -0.17
N VAL A 13 -17.12 -18.90 -1.33
CA VAL A 13 -18.22 -18.04 -1.84
C VAL A 13 -19.39 -18.88 -2.34
N THR A 14 -19.15 -20.08 -2.88
CA THR A 14 -20.24 -20.97 -3.35
C THR A 14 -20.98 -21.66 -2.22
N ILE A 15 -20.33 -21.94 -1.08
CA ILE A 15 -20.97 -22.58 0.08
C ILE A 15 -21.72 -21.56 0.96
N GLY A 16 -21.31 -20.30 1.01
CA GLY A 16 -22.03 -19.23 1.72
C GLY A 16 -23.39 -18.84 1.11
N ALA A 17 -23.63 -19.20 -0.15
CA ALA A 17 -24.88 -18.90 -0.84
C ALA A 17 -26.02 -19.92 -0.59
N MET A 18 -25.74 -21.05 0.06
CA MET A 18 -26.73 -22.10 0.28
C MET A 18 -27.47 -22.06 1.62
N ALA A 19 -27.30 -21.03 2.44
CA ALA A 19 -28.03 -20.88 3.71
C ALA A 19 -29.36 -20.11 3.55
N GLN A 20 -30.05 -20.21 2.43
CA GLN A 20 -31.41 -19.73 2.28
C GLN A 20 -32.41 -20.85 2.59
N LYS A 21 -33.32 -20.59 3.54
CA LYS A 21 -34.46 -21.47 3.89
C LYS A 21 -35.25 -21.84 2.63
N VAL A 22 -34.99 -23.03 2.08
CA VAL A 22 -35.82 -23.62 1.04
C VAL A 22 -36.71 -24.67 1.67
N THR A 23 -38.01 -24.56 1.45
CA THR A 23 -38.97 -25.63 1.75
C THR A 23 -38.61 -26.84 0.87
N VAL A 24 -38.10 -27.88 1.53
CA VAL A 24 -37.54 -29.07 0.88
C VAL A 24 -38.68 -29.94 0.32
N ASN A 25 -38.79 -30.03 -0.99
CA ASN A 25 -39.59 -31.00 -1.70
C ASN A 25 -38.68 -32.24 -1.98
N GLU A 26 -39.23 -33.50 -1.96
CA GLU A 26 -38.46 -34.73 -2.14
C GLU A 26 -37.53 -34.72 -3.37
N ARG A 27 -37.95 -34.13 -4.50
CA ARG A 27 -37.13 -33.96 -5.69
C ARG A 27 -35.94 -33.01 -5.51
N THR A 28 -35.99 -32.11 -4.56
CA THR A 28 -34.87 -31.19 -4.27
C THR A 28 -33.77 -31.84 -3.46
N LEU A 29 -34.07 -32.75 -2.54
CA LEU A 29 -33.06 -33.45 -1.74
C LEU A 29 -32.22 -34.41 -2.63
N THR A 30 -32.86 -35.21 -3.46
CA THR A 30 -32.16 -36.08 -4.43
C THR A 30 -31.30 -35.29 -5.40
N ASN A 31 -31.77 -34.12 -5.89
CA ASN A 31 -30.96 -33.24 -6.73
C ASN A 31 -29.77 -32.65 -5.96
N THR A 32 -29.95 -32.24 -4.72
CA THR A 32 -28.86 -31.75 -3.86
C THR A 32 -27.80 -32.83 -3.60
N LEU A 33 -28.23 -34.06 -3.32
CA LEU A 33 -27.34 -35.21 -3.17
C LEU A 33 -26.60 -35.54 -4.47
N LYS A 34 -27.26 -35.41 -5.62
CA LYS A 34 -26.65 -35.56 -6.94
C LYS A 34 -25.58 -34.50 -7.21
N GLU A 35 -25.84 -33.24 -6.90
CA GLU A 35 -24.87 -32.14 -7.02
C GLU A 35 -23.67 -32.33 -6.09
N LEU A 36 -23.94 -32.69 -4.83
CA LEU A 36 -22.90 -33.02 -3.85
C LEU A 36 -22.05 -34.21 -4.30
N ASN A 37 -22.68 -35.27 -4.87
CA ASN A 37 -21.98 -36.43 -5.40
C ASN A 37 -21.05 -36.03 -6.57
N LEU A 38 -21.52 -35.15 -7.45
CA LEU A 38 -20.70 -34.69 -8.57
C LEU A 38 -19.50 -33.86 -8.07
N GLU A 39 -19.73 -32.99 -7.05
CA GLU A 39 -18.67 -32.18 -6.43
C GLU A 39 -17.63 -33.06 -5.72
N LEU A 40 -18.07 -34.02 -4.88
CA LEU A 40 -17.17 -34.94 -4.20
C LEU A 40 -16.40 -35.83 -5.14
N LYS A 41 -17.07 -36.30 -6.23
CA LYS A 41 -16.40 -37.06 -7.27
C LYS A 41 -15.32 -36.24 -7.97
N THR A 42 -15.59 -35.00 -8.35
CA THR A 42 -14.57 -34.15 -8.97
C THR A 42 -13.39 -33.89 -8.04
N LEU A 43 -13.62 -33.74 -6.75
CA LEU A 43 -12.56 -33.60 -5.73
C LEU A 43 -11.75 -34.91 -5.60
N CYS A 44 -12.40 -36.09 -5.65
CA CYS A 44 -11.71 -37.39 -5.66
C CYS A 44 -10.91 -37.60 -6.96
N ASP A 45 -11.42 -37.20 -8.11
CA ASP A 45 -10.70 -37.27 -9.38
C ASP A 45 -9.46 -36.35 -9.40
N GLN A 46 -9.50 -35.21 -8.68
CA GLN A 46 -8.38 -34.30 -8.48
C GLN A 46 -7.43 -34.70 -7.33
N MET A 47 -7.80 -35.72 -6.54
CA MET A 47 -7.02 -36.18 -5.39
C MET A 47 -5.56 -36.53 -5.71
N PRO A 48 -5.22 -37.17 -6.84
CA PRO A 48 -3.82 -37.45 -7.17
C PRO A 48 -2.99 -36.18 -7.37
N GLU A 49 -3.54 -35.16 -8.01
CA GLU A 49 -2.85 -33.85 -8.23
C GLU A 49 -2.67 -33.10 -6.91
N THR A 50 -3.70 -33.09 -6.06
CA THR A 50 -3.66 -32.49 -4.73
C THR A 50 -2.65 -33.18 -3.83
N GLN A 51 -2.60 -34.52 -3.86
CA GLN A 51 -1.63 -35.31 -3.09
C GLN A 51 -0.21 -35.09 -3.61
N GLN A 52 -0.01 -34.97 -4.90
CA GLN A 52 1.30 -34.68 -5.48
C GLN A 52 1.79 -33.28 -5.12
N ALA A 53 0.90 -32.27 -5.14
CA ALA A 53 1.21 -30.92 -4.70
C ALA A 53 1.59 -30.88 -3.22
N PHE A 54 0.82 -31.58 -2.37
CA PHE A 54 1.12 -31.72 -0.95
C PHE A 54 2.48 -32.41 -0.73
N ASN A 55 2.74 -33.52 -1.41
CA ASN A 55 4.00 -34.25 -1.27
C ASN A 55 5.22 -33.40 -1.66
N ASN A 56 5.12 -32.61 -2.73
CA ASN A 56 6.20 -31.73 -3.17
C ASN A 56 6.52 -30.63 -2.13
N GLU A 57 5.47 -30.05 -1.56
CA GLU A 57 5.63 -29.01 -0.51
C GLU A 57 6.14 -29.63 0.80
N TYR A 58 5.57 -30.76 1.21
CA TYR A 58 5.98 -31.51 2.39
C TYR A 58 7.43 -31.98 2.30
N GLU A 59 7.87 -32.52 1.18
CA GLU A 59 9.23 -32.99 0.98
C GLU A 59 10.25 -31.86 1.06
N SER A 60 9.91 -30.69 0.51
CA SER A 60 10.73 -29.48 0.64
C SER A 60 10.87 -29.01 2.09
N GLN A 61 9.79 -29.10 2.88
CA GLN A 61 9.79 -28.71 4.30
C GLN A 61 10.52 -29.76 5.15
N HIS A 62 10.30 -31.02 4.87
CA HIS A 62 10.96 -32.15 5.53
C HIS A 62 12.49 -32.08 5.32
N GLN A 63 12.96 -31.81 4.13
CA GLN A 63 14.38 -31.66 3.83
C GLN A 63 14.97 -30.47 4.58
N ARG A 64 14.30 -29.33 4.63
CA ARG A 64 14.73 -28.16 5.43
C ARG A 64 14.84 -28.49 6.91
N MET A 65 13.89 -29.25 7.45
CA MET A 65 13.91 -29.72 8.83
C MET A 65 15.16 -30.58 9.09
N ILE A 66 15.45 -31.55 8.22
CA ILE A 66 16.62 -32.41 8.33
C ILE A 66 17.92 -31.57 8.30
N ASP A 67 18.03 -30.61 7.39
CA ASP A 67 19.18 -29.71 7.30
C ASP A 67 19.36 -28.89 8.58
N VAL A 68 18.29 -28.35 9.14
CA VAL A 68 18.34 -27.58 10.38
C VAL A 68 18.74 -28.46 11.57
N ILE A 69 18.14 -29.67 11.71
CA ILE A 69 18.49 -30.62 12.78
C ILE A 69 19.96 -31.03 12.68
N THR A 70 20.45 -31.30 11.49
CA THR A 70 21.85 -31.69 11.24
C THR A 70 22.78 -30.56 11.64
N ARG A 71 22.52 -29.34 11.19
CA ARG A 71 23.30 -28.14 11.57
C ARG A 71 23.32 -27.91 13.08
N THR A 72 22.16 -28.11 13.74
CA THR A 72 22.07 -27.93 15.19
C THR A 72 22.87 -28.95 15.97
N ASN A 73 22.86 -30.20 15.54
CA ASN A 73 23.65 -31.23 16.14
C ASN A 73 25.17 -30.94 15.98
N GLU A 74 25.59 -30.49 14.80
CA GLU A 74 26.97 -30.06 14.54
C GLU A 74 27.39 -28.89 15.45
N LEU A 75 26.48 -27.90 15.63
CA LEU A 75 26.73 -26.74 16.49
C LEU A 75 26.74 -27.09 17.97
N SER A 76 25.90 -28.01 18.41
CA SER A 76 25.90 -28.49 19.77
C SER A 76 27.24 -29.21 20.08
N ILE A 77 27.72 -30.05 19.17
CA ILE A 77 29.01 -30.70 19.29
C ILE A 77 30.12 -29.64 19.34
N LEU A 78 30.06 -28.63 18.47
CA LEU A 78 31.04 -27.54 18.45
C LEU A 78 31.04 -26.77 19.79
N LEU A 79 29.86 -26.45 20.35
CA LEU A 79 29.73 -25.73 21.61
C LEU A 79 30.26 -26.49 22.79
N TYR A 80 29.97 -27.80 22.89
CA TYR A 80 30.43 -28.64 24.00
C TYR A 80 31.90 -29.08 23.88
N SER A 81 32.49 -29.00 22.67
CA SER A 81 33.91 -29.30 22.42
C SER A 81 34.87 -28.14 22.65
N GLN A 82 34.37 -26.92 22.84
CA GLN A 82 35.20 -25.71 23.00
C GLN A 82 35.78 -25.61 24.42
N GLU A 83 37.04 -25.24 24.53
CA GLU A 83 37.66 -24.85 25.81
C GLU A 83 37.07 -23.51 26.28
N GLN A 84 36.54 -23.48 27.51
CA GLN A 84 35.85 -22.34 28.15
C GLN A 84 36.65 -21.02 28.25
N LYS A 85 37.90 -21.00 27.83
CA LYS A 85 38.83 -19.87 28.00
C LYS A 85 38.99 -18.97 26.78
N ARG A 86 38.35 -19.27 25.62
CA ARG A 86 38.49 -18.51 24.38
C ARG A 86 37.20 -17.78 24.03
N THR A 87 37.15 -16.49 24.32
CA THR A 87 36.00 -15.62 24.12
C THR A 87 35.49 -15.51 22.66
N PHE A 88 36.41 -15.56 21.69
CA PHE A 88 36.01 -15.42 20.26
C PHE A 88 35.33 -16.69 19.73
N ASP A 89 35.85 -17.87 20.05
CA ASP A 89 35.26 -19.13 19.58
C ASP A 89 33.90 -19.37 20.22
N MET A 90 33.72 -18.93 21.46
CA MET A 90 32.48 -18.98 22.19
C MET A 90 31.46 -17.97 21.67
N ALA A 91 31.88 -16.75 21.33
CA ALA A 91 31.00 -15.75 20.72
C ALA A 91 30.49 -16.19 19.33
N TYR A 92 31.35 -16.84 18.55
CA TYR A 92 31.01 -17.42 17.26
C TYR A 92 30.05 -18.60 17.41
N ALA A 93 30.30 -19.51 18.35
CA ALA A 93 29.44 -20.64 18.65
C ALA A 93 28.05 -20.17 19.16
N LEU A 94 28.03 -19.19 20.07
CA LEU A 94 26.82 -18.60 20.58
C LEU A 94 26.02 -17.98 19.41
N LYS A 95 26.65 -17.18 18.55
CA LYS A 95 25.98 -16.57 17.40
C LYS A 95 25.33 -17.61 16.49
N LYS A 96 26.06 -18.69 16.18
CA LYS A 96 25.49 -19.78 15.37
C LYS A 96 24.34 -20.51 16.05
N VAL A 97 24.45 -20.76 17.35
CA VAL A 97 23.37 -21.39 18.14
C VAL A 97 22.15 -20.47 18.20
N THR A 98 22.34 -19.16 18.41
CA THR A 98 21.26 -18.17 18.42
C THR A 98 20.56 -18.11 17.08
N THR A 99 21.31 -18.02 15.98
CA THR A 99 20.73 -18.01 14.62
C THR A 99 19.93 -19.29 14.34
N SER A 100 20.47 -20.45 14.75
CA SER A 100 19.77 -21.73 14.59
C SER A 100 18.51 -21.80 15.45
N TYR A 101 18.55 -21.31 16.68
CA TYR A 101 17.39 -21.23 17.56
C TYR A 101 16.29 -20.33 16.99
N GLU A 102 16.65 -19.16 16.45
CA GLU A 102 15.70 -18.28 15.80
C GLU A 102 15.10 -18.89 14.52
N ASP A 103 15.90 -19.58 13.72
CA ASP A 103 15.42 -20.26 12.51
C ASP A 103 14.48 -21.41 12.88
N PHE A 104 14.76 -22.16 13.95
CA PHE A 104 13.86 -23.16 14.49
C PHE A 104 12.53 -22.57 14.97
N SER A 105 12.58 -21.47 15.72
CA SER A 105 11.38 -20.83 16.25
C SER A 105 10.48 -20.31 15.14
N LYS A 106 11.04 -19.84 14.05
CA LYS A 106 10.31 -19.42 12.85
C LYS A 106 9.71 -20.60 12.08
N GLY A 107 10.39 -21.74 12.08
CA GLY A 107 9.96 -22.97 11.39
C GLY A 107 8.78 -23.70 12.03
N MET A 108 8.49 -23.48 13.31
CA MET A 108 7.34 -24.11 13.99
C MET A 108 5.99 -23.60 13.51
N ARG A 109 5.89 -22.35 13.12
CA ARG A 109 4.61 -21.73 12.70
C ARG A 109 3.95 -22.38 11.48
N PRO A 110 4.66 -22.75 10.40
CA PRO A 110 4.03 -23.41 9.27
C PRO A 110 3.49 -24.79 9.59
N TYR A 111 4.08 -25.56 10.51
CA TYR A 111 3.57 -26.87 10.91
C TYR A 111 2.24 -26.77 11.66
N ASP A 112 2.11 -25.85 12.60
CA ASP A 112 0.88 -25.65 13.35
C ASP A 112 -0.27 -25.17 12.44
N GLN A 113 0.02 -24.32 11.48
CA GLN A 113 -0.96 -23.86 10.50
C GLN A 113 -1.44 -25.01 9.60
N ILE A 114 -0.53 -25.82 9.06
CA ILE A 114 -0.86 -26.96 8.22
C ILE A 114 -1.65 -28.00 9.00
N ILE A 115 -1.27 -28.29 10.26
CA ILE A 115 -1.99 -29.22 11.13
C ILE A 115 -3.41 -28.74 11.39
N ASN A 116 -3.60 -27.44 11.65
CA ASN A 116 -4.92 -26.84 11.86
C ASN A 116 -5.78 -26.89 10.59
N GLU A 117 -5.23 -26.59 9.43
CA GLU A 117 -5.92 -26.66 8.13
C GLU A 117 -6.36 -28.09 7.83
N LEU A 118 -5.46 -29.06 7.99
CA LEU A 118 -5.78 -30.48 7.76
C LEU A 118 -6.80 -31.00 8.80
N SER A 119 -6.70 -30.57 10.05
CA SER A 119 -7.66 -30.94 11.10
C SER A 119 -9.05 -30.36 10.84
N PHE A 120 -9.14 -29.17 10.29
CA PHE A 120 -10.39 -28.55 9.87
C PHE A 120 -11.07 -29.37 8.76
N GLU A 121 -10.31 -29.76 7.72
CA GLU A 121 -10.85 -30.57 6.64
C GLU A 121 -11.29 -31.98 7.11
N ILE A 122 -10.51 -32.61 7.98
CA ILE A 122 -10.88 -33.90 8.60
C ILE A 122 -12.22 -33.76 9.36
N THR A 123 -12.35 -32.72 10.18
CA THR A 123 -13.57 -32.47 10.94
C THR A 123 -14.76 -32.18 10.02
N ARG A 124 -14.54 -31.44 8.94
CA ARG A 124 -15.56 -31.13 7.94
C ARG A 124 -16.10 -32.40 7.27
N TYR A 125 -15.21 -33.27 6.76
CA TYR A 125 -15.63 -34.51 6.10
C TYR A 125 -16.22 -35.51 7.08
N ALA A 126 -15.71 -35.61 8.30
CA ALA A 126 -16.30 -36.45 9.35
C ALA A 126 -17.74 -36.04 9.67
N ARG A 127 -17.98 -34.71 9.85
CA ARG A 127 -19.36 -34.20 10.06
C ARG A 127 -20.26 -34.43 8.86
N LEU A 128 -19.73 -34.26 7.64
CA LEU A 128 -20.47 -34.53 6.42
C LEU A 128 -20.91 -36.00 6.35
N ILE A 129 -20.02 -36.94 6.62
CA ILE A 129 -20.33 -38.38 6.66
C ILE A 129 -21.36 -38.67 7.72
N GLU A 130 -21.24 -38.11 8.93
CA GLU A 130 -22.19 -38.28 10.00
C GLU A 130 -23.58 -37.72 9.66
N SER A 131 -23.63 -36.52 9.03
CA SER A 131 -24.91 -35.93 8.59
C SER A 131 -25.58 -36.78 7.50
N LEU A 132 -24.82 -37.30 6.54
CA LEU A 132 -25.31 -38.18 5.47
C LEU A 132 -25.81 -39.51 6.03
N ARG A 133 -25.18 -40.08 7.05
CA ARG A 133 -25.63 -41.32 7.73
C ARG A 133 -26.91 -41.14 8.55
N ARG A 134 -27.17 -39.95 9.06
CA ARG A 134 -28.42 -39.62 9.80
C ARG A 134 -29.63 -39.47 8.88
N LEU A 135 -29.44 -39.43 7.54
CA LEU A 135 -30.55 -39.46 6.60
C LEU A 135 -31.10 -40.87 6.52
N PRO A 136 -32.39 -41.12 6.90
CA PRO A 136 -32.90 -42.48 7.10
C PRO A 136 -32.97 -43.28 5.78
N PRO A 137 -32.49 -44.51 5.74
CA PRO A 137 -32.79 -45.48 4.68
C PRO A 137 -34.17 -46.10 4.89
N GLU A 138 -34.78 -46.55 3.80
CA GLU A 138 -35.86 -47.52 3.91
C GLU A 138 -35.33 -48.76 4.58
N MET A 139 -35.99 -49.22 5.67
CA MET A 139 -35.53 -50.30 6.52
C MET A 139 -35.06 -51.52 5.72
N LYS A 140 -33.76 -51.78 5.67
CA LYS A 140 -33.15 -53.12 5.63
C LYS A 140 -31.82 -53.06 6.38
N GLU A 141 -31.79 -53.88 7.47
CA GLU A 141 -30.59 -54.16 8.26
C GLU A 141 -29.49 -54.67 7.32
N ILE A 142 -28.35 -53.95 7.28
CA ILE A 142 -27.09 -54.48 6.75
C ILE A 142 -25.99 -54.09 7.72
N GLU A 143 -25.33 -55.14 8.26
CA GLU A 143 -24.13 -55.12 9.07
C GLU A 143 -22.96 -54.44 8.36
N ILE A 144 -22.75 -53.14 8.55
CA ILE A 144 -21.51 -52.44 8.18
C ILE A 144 -21.00 -51.59 9.37
N GLU A 145 -21.37 -51.93 10.60
CA GLU A 145 -21.05 -51.17 11.78
C GLU A 145 -19.61 -51.28 12.30
N VAL A 146 -18.78 -52.22 11.84
CA VAL A 146 -17.58 -52.61 12.57
C VAL A 146 -16.27 -51.97 12.08
N GLU A 147 -16.17 -51.51 10.86
CA GLU A 147 -14.86 -51.05 10.29
C GLU A 147 -14.62 -49.55 10.46
N VAL A 148 -15.64 -48.73 10.50
CA VAL A 148 -15.49 -47.28 10.56
C VAL A 148 -15.39 -46.76 12.00
N GLU A 149 -16.08 -47.42 12.95
CA GLU A 149 -15.93 -47.13 14.35
C GLU A 149 -14.51 -47.43 14.86
N LYS A 150 -13.88 -48.47 14.35
CA LYS A 150 -12.47 -48.78 14.67
C LYS A 150 -11.47 -47.76 14.05
N VAL A 151 -11.79 -47.20 12.93
CA VAL A 151 -10.94 -46.16 12.31
C VAL A 151 -11.13 -44.80 13.00
N LEU A 152 -12.33 -44.46 13.44
CA LEU A 152 -12.62 -43.24 14.19
C LEU A 152 -12.00 -43.31 15.59
N ASP A 153 -12.17 -44.42 16.31
CA ASP A 153 -11.58 -44.64 17.64
C ASP A 153 -10.04 -44.73 17.60
N SER A 154 -9.45 -45.24 16.54
CA SER A 154 -7.99 -45.24 16.38
C SER A 154 -7.44 -43.84 16.02
N LEU A 155 -8.25 -42.97 15.43
CA LEU A 155 -7.89 -41.58 15.11
C LEU A 155 -8.09 -40.64 16.31
N ILE A 156 -9.05 -40.95 17.21
CA ILE A 156 -9.37 -40.18 18.42
C ILE A 156 -8.44 -40.56 19.58
N ASN A 157 -7.97 -41.80 19.65
CA ASN A 157 -7.18 -42.34 20.79
C ASN A 157 -5.67 -42.11 20.62
N PHE A 158 -5.18 -41.30 19.65
CA PHE A 158 -3.81 -40.86 19.68
C PHE A 158 -3.65 -39.65 20.61
N ASN A 159 -3.40 -39.99 21.88
CA ASN A 159 -3.13 -39.03 22.97
C ASN A 159 -2.05 -38.01 22.58
N VAL A 160 -2.46 -36.75 22.42
CA VAL A 160 -1.61 -35.62 22.61
C VAL A 160 -1.79 -35.17 24.05
N ASN A 161 -0.87 -35.56 24.89
CA ASN A 161 -0.83 -35.11 26.27
C ASN A 161 -0.59 -33.61 26.35
N ASP A 162 -1.46 -32.97 27.12
CA ASP A 162 -1.29 -31.81 27.94
C ASP A 162 -0.98 -30.47 27.27
N SER A 163 -2.01 -29.75 26.88
CA SER A 163 -2.29 -28.35 27.21
C SER A 163 -3.29 -27.63 26.27
N LEU A 164 -3.91 -28.34 25.32
CA LEU A 164 -4.92 -27.75 24.40
C LEU A 164 -6.38 -28.12 24.74
N ASP A 165 -6.59 -28.95 25.73
CA ASP A 165 -7.91 -29.55 26.04
C ASP A 165 -8.92 -28.59 26.67
N THR A 166 -8.51 -27.49 27.27
CA THR A 166 -9.43 -26.60 27.97
C THR A 166 -10.14 -25.58 27.09
N THR A 167 -9.57 -25.23 25.94
CA THR A 167 -10.20 -24.27 25.01
C THR A 167 -11.09 -24.95 23.98
N LEU A 168 -10.76 -26.16 23.55
CA LEU A 168 -11.57 -26.92 22.58
C LEU A 168 -12.87 -27.47 23.25
N SER A 169 -12.81 -27.92 24.49
CA SER A 169 -14.00 -28.39 25.22
C SER A 169 -15.03 -27.30 25.49
N HIS A 170 -14.63 -26.05 25.65
CA HIS A 170 -15.56 -24.93 25.82
C HIS A 170 -16.23 -24.48 24.49
N ILE A 171 -15.57 -24.65 23.37
CA ILE A 171 -16.15 -24.34 22.06
C ILE A 171 -17.08 -25.45 21.58
N GLU A 172 -16.73 -26.72 21.83
CA GLU A 172 -17.61 -27.87 21.56
C GLU A 172 -18.89 -27.82 22.37
N SER A 173 -18.82 -27.53 23.65
CA SER A 173 -20.01 -27.50 24.53
C SER A 173 -20.99 -26.36 24.24
N SER A 174 -20.53 -25.27 23.66
CA SER A 174 -21.42 -24.15 23.28
C SER A 174 -22.05 -24.35 21.89
N LEU A 175 -21.32 -24.96 20.96
CA LEU A 175 -21.85 -25.29 19.62
C LEU A 175 -22.82 -26.49 19.66
N GLU A 176 -22.52 -27.51 20.47
CA GLU A 176 -23.46 -28.63 20.65
C GLU A 176 -24.79 -28.19 21.25
N ARG A 177 -24.80 -27.23 22.19
CA ARG A 177 -26.07 -26.73 22.78
C ARG A 177 -26.91 -25.93 21.79
N GLU A 178 -26.28 -25.13 20.90
CA GLU A 178 -26.99 -24.38 19.86
C GLU A 178 -27.53 -25.32 18.76
N ILE A 179 -26.77 -26.35 18.35
CA ILE A 179 -27.16 -27.31 17.33
C ILE A 179 -28.27 -28.25 17.87
N ILE A 180 -28.23 -28.65 19.14
CA ILE A 180 -29.27 -29.46 19.79
C ILE A 180 -30.55 -28.64 19.95
N GLN A 181 -30.50 -27.36 20.26
CA GLN A 181 -31.69 -26.50 20.34
C GLN A 181 -32.33 -26.24 18.97
N ILE A 182 -31.56 -26.20 17.90
CA ILE A 182 -32.10 -26.07 16.53
C ILE A 182 -32.70 -27.39 16.04
N ALA A 183 -32.09 -28.52 16.38
CA ALA A 183 -32.58 -29.85 15.98
C ALA A 183 -33.87 -30.27 16.74
N ILE A 184 -34.08 -29.82 17.98
CA ILE A 184 -35.28 -30.11 18.76
C ILE A 184 -36.48 -29.26 18.28
N LYS A 185 -36.28 -28.14 17.63
CA LYS A 185 -37.35 -27.26 17.18
C LYS A 185 -37.97 -27.65 15.84
N ASP A 186 -37.30 -28.46 15.02
CA ASP A 186 -37.78 -28.93 13.71
C ASP A 186 -38.26 -30.39 13.62
N SER A 187 -38.34 -31.14 14.75
CA SER A 187 -38.74 -32.55 14.76
C SER A 187 -40.26 -32.80 14.73
N ALA A 188 -41.04 -31.89 14.21
CA ALA A 188 -42.50 -32.03 14.07
C ALA A 188 -43.00 -32.22 12.63
N SER A 189 -42.13 -32.62 11.68
CA SER A 189 -42.55 -32.96 10.31
C SER A 189 -42.24 -34.40 9.96
N ALA A 190 -43.18 -35.02 9.21
CA ALA A 190 -43.24 -36.45 8.85
C ALA A 190 -41.91 -37.07 8.37
N PRO A 191 -41.72 -38.41 8.54
CA PRO A 191 -40.47 -39.06 8.19
C PRO A 191 -40.21 -38.94 6.67
N PHE A 192 -39.07 -38.34 6.35
CA PHE A 192 -38.54 -38.22 5.01
C PHE A 192 -38.00 -39.59 4.61
N VAL A 193 -38.52 -40.17 3.51
CA VAL A 193 -38.00 -41.39 2.88
C VAL A 193 -37.24 -40.96 1.62
N LEU A 194 -35.97 -41.33 1.54
CA LEU A 194 -35.18 -41.15 0.28
C LEU A 194 -35.67 -42.13 -0.80
N ASP A 195 -35.74 -41.65 -2.06
CA ASP A 195 -35.95 -42.55 -3.19
C ASP A 195 -34.69 -43.39 -3.45
N LYS A 196 -34.82 -44.51 -4.13
CA LYS A 196 -33.69 -45.42 -4.42
C LYS A 196 -32.49 -44.73 -5.09
N ALA A 197 -32.74 -43.69 -5.92
CA ALA A 197 -31.68 -42.91 -6.56
C ALA A 197 -30.98 -41.96 -5.55
N GLY A 198 -31.73 -41.45 -4.58
CA GLY A 198 -31.18 -40.65 -3.48
C GLY A 198 -30.29 -41.46 -2.54
N GLU A 199 -30.65 -42.73 -2.28
CA GLU A 199 -29.81 -43.66 -1.49
C GLU A 199 -28.48 -43.96 -2.21
N ASP A 200 -28.50 -44.26 -3.50
CA ASP A 200 -27.30 -44.51 -4.29
C ASP A 200 -26.36 -43.29 -4.30
N TYR A 201 -26.93 -42.09 -4.40
CA TYR A 201 -26.14 -40.85 -4.33
C TYR A 201 -25.59 -40.62 -2.93
N ARG A 202 -26.36 -40.83 -1.87
CA ARG A 202 -25.91 -40.73 -0.47
C ARG A 202 -24.73 -41.64 -0.21
N ASP A 203 -24.86 -42.92 -0.57
CA ASP A 203 -23.81 -43.92 -0.31
C ASP A 203 -22.54 -43.64 -1.15
N SER A 204 -22.70 -43.15 -2.37
CA SER A 204 -21.57 -42.66 -3.18
C SER A 204 -20.91 -41.45 -2.55
N CYS A 205 -21.68 -40.51 -1.99
CA CYS A 205 -21.15 -39.35 -1.28
C CYS A 205 -20.35 -39.75 -0.01
N ILE A 206 -20.87 -40.72 0.76
CA ILE A 206 -20.18 -41.29 1.92
C ILE A 206 -18.85 -41.93 1.52
N LEU A 207 -18.84 -42.69 0.38
CA LEU A 207 -17.63 -43.30 -0.12
C LEU A 207 -16.58 -42.28 -0.50
N TYR A 208 -16.92 -41.31 -1.34
CA TYR A 208 -15.98 -40.27 -1.77
C TYR A 208 -15.51 -39.39 -0.58
N ALA A 209 -16.40 -39.02 0.31
CA ALA A 209 -16.01 -38.25 1.52
C ALA A 209 -15.08 -39.07 2.43
N SER A 210 -15.26 -40.38 2.53
CA SER A 210 -14.39 -41.28 3.30
C SER A 210 -12.98 -41.40 2.71
N GLU A 211 -12.87 -41.42 1.37
CA GLU A 211 -11.58 -41.44 0.67
C GLU A 211 -10.80 -40.12 0.91
N LEU A 212 -11.46 -38.96 0.78
CA LEU A 212 -10.88 -37.67 1.07
C LEU A 212 -10.44 -37.57 2.54
N LEU A 213 -11.27 -38.01 3.47
CA LEU A 213 -10.95 -38.03 4.89
C LEU A 213 -9.71 -38.90 5.18
N LYS A 214 -9.60 -40.10 4.61
CA LYS A 214 -8.41 -40.95 4.75
C LYS A 214 -7.15 -40.27 4.21
N MET A 215 -7.22 -39.56 3.08
CA MET A 215 -6.11 -38.81 2.52
C MET A 215 -5.64 -37.70 3.47
N PHE A 216 -6.58 -36.86 3.96
CA PHE A 216 -6.24 -35.76 4.86
C PHE A 216 -5.72 -36.28 6.22
N ALA A 217 -6.28 -37.36 6.75
CA ALA A 217 -5.79 -37.97 7.98
C ALA A 217 -4.36 -38.51 7.82
N LYS A 218 -4.05 -39.15 6.69
CA LYS A 218 -2.70 -39.64 6.39
C LYS A 218 -1.71 -38.47 6.33
N ASN A 219 -2.07 -37.40 5.62
CA ASN A 219 -1.24 -36.23 5.46
C ASN A 219 -1.02 -35.52 6.82
N ARG A 220 -2.08 -35.36 7.62
CA ARG A 220 -1.96 -34.81 8.98
C ARG A 220 -1.03 -35.62 9.86
N ASN A 221 -1.15 -36.95 9.86
CA ASN A 221 -0.29 -37.80 10.69
C ASN A 221 1.19 -37.69 10.30
N ALA A 222 1.50 -37.58 9.01
CA ALA A 222 2.87 -37.32 8.56
C ALA A 222 3.42 -35.99 9.07
N VAL A 223 2.63 -34.91 8.93
CA VAL A 223 3.03 -33.56 9.42
C VAL A 223 3.14 -33.52 10.95
N VAL A 224 2.27 -34.21 11.68
CA VAL A 224 2.33 -34.31 13.15
C VAL A 224 3.59 -35.06 13.59
N ALA A 225 3.98 -36.15 12.91
CA ALA A 225 5.20 -36.87 13.20
C ALA A 225 6.43 -35.96 13.01
N ASP A 226 6.50 -35.20 11.92
CA ASP A 226 7.57 -34.24 11.69
C ASP A 226 7.56 -33.10 12.70
N SER A 227 6.38 -32.58 13.07
CA SER A 227 6.25 -31.57 14.13
C SER A 227 6.78 -32.06 15.47
N THR A 228 6.55 -33.32 15.85
CA THR A 228 7.08 -33.89 17.11
C THR A 228 8.60 -34.02 17.07
N HIS A 229 9.16 -34.49 15.97
CA HIS A 229 10.60 -34.55 15.79
C HIS A 229 11.23 -33.14 15.83
N TYR A 230 10.60 -32.20 15.17
CA TYR A 230 11.03 -30.80 15.19
C TYR A 230 10.98 -30.18 16.59
N LYS A 231 9.91 -30.43 17.35
CA LYS A 231 9.79 -29.99 18.77
C LYS A 231 10.89 -30.56 19.64
N SER A 232 11.20 -31.85 19.50
CA SER A 232 12.29 -32.48 20.26
C SER A 232 13.67 -31.90 19.92
N ALA A 233 13.91 -31.57 18.64
CA ALA A 233 15.14 -30.91 18.21
C ALA A 233 15.19 -29.45 18.68
N PHE A 234 14.04 -28.77 18.69
CA PHE A 234 13.92 -27.40 19.21
C PHE A 234 14.29 -27.33 20.70
N LEU A 235 13.74 -28.22 21.53
CA LEU A 235 14.06 -28.28 22.95
C LEU A 235 15.57 -28.49 23.20
N ARG A 236 16.23 -29.37 22.44
CA ARG A 236 17.68 -29.54 22.51
C ARG A 236 18.44 -28.29 22.10
N THR A 237 17.94 -27.57 21.10
CA THR A 237 18.56 -26.33 20.66
C THR A 237 18.35 -25.21 21.69
N GLU A 238 17.20 -25.18 22.33
CA GLU A 238 16.90 -24.26 23.43
C GLU A 238 17.80 -24.53 24.65
N GLU A 239 18.00 -25.78 25.01
CA GLU A 239 18.94 -26.15 26.05
C GLU A 239 20.37 -25.72 25.70
N ALA A 240 20.81 -25.94 24.45
CA ALA A 240 22.13 -25.50 23.97
C ALA A 240 22.23 -23.96 23.93
N TYR A 241 21.16 -23.28 23.58
CA TYR A 241 21.07 -21.80 23.58
C TYR A 241 21.17 -21.26 25.02
N ASN A 242 20.40 -21.79 25.94
CA ASN A 242 20.41 -21.38 27.34
C ASN A 242 21.77 -21.64 28.00
N TYR A 243 22.40 -22.78 27.68
CA TYR A 243 23.76 -23.09 28.12
C TYR A 243 24.76 -22.10 27.53
N ALA A 244 24.70 -21.83 26.25
CA ALA A 244 25.56 -20.87 25.56
C ALA A 244 25.36 -19.44 26.10
N GLU A 245 24.12 -19.03 26.38
CA GLU A 245 23.79 -17.73 26.97
C GLU A 245 24.32 -17.61 28.40
N ALA A 246 24.14 -18.64 29.23
CA ALA A 246 24.69 -18.68 30.58
C ALA A 246 26.22 -18.60 30.58
N LEU A 247 26.87 -19.36 29.69
CA LEU A 247 28.31 -19.36 29.51
C LEU A 247 28.82 -18.01 28.99
N TYR A 248 28.08 -17.40 28.06
CA TYR A 248 28.38 -16.06 27.56
C TYR A 248 28.17 -14.98 28.62
N ALA A 249 27.14 -15.07 29.42
CA ALA A 249 26.90 -14.15 30.54
C ALA A 249 27.99 -14.28 31.61
N GLU A 250 28.57 -15.46 31.78
CA GLU A 250 29.71 -15.66 32.64
C GLU A 250 30.99 -15.09 32.03
N LEU A 251 31.20 -15.26 30.73
CA LEU A 251 32.29 -14.64 29.98
C LEU A 251 32.06 -13.12 29.83
N ASP A 252 30.84 -12.68 29.67
CA ASP A 252 30.45 -11.28 29.60
C ASP A 252 30.80 -10.53 30.88
N LYS A 253 30.70 -11.20 32.04
CA LYS A 253 31.24 -10.67 33.29
C LYS A 253 32.73 -10.39 33.21
N TYR A 254 33.49 -11.08 32.36
CA TYR A 254 34.91 -10.85 32.19
C TYR A 254 35.24 -9.91 31.01
N VAL A 255 34.52 -9.97 29.91
CA VAL A 255 34.77 -9.20 28.66
C VAL A 255 34.09 -7.82 28.70
N PHE A 256 32.88 -7.74 29.24
CA PHE A 256 32.16 -6.46 29.34
C PHE A 256 32.35 -5.74 30.69
N LYS A 257 32.88 -6.40 31.72
CA LYS A 257 33.31 -5.72 32.95
C LYS A 257 34.47 -4.76 32.72
N THR A 258 35.31 -5.02 31.72
CA THR A 258 36.37 -4.07 31.32
C THR A 258 35.78 -2.80 30.65
N GLY A 259 34.58 -2.85 30.11
CA GLY A 259 33.88 -1.68 29.54
C GLY A 259 33.16 -0.83 30.58
N GLN A 260 33.14 -1.17 31.82
CA GLN A 260 32.43 -0.44 32.87
C GLN A 260 33.35 0.29 33.86
N THR A 261 34.68 0.25 33.69
CA THR A 261 35.60 1.02 34.54
C THR A 261 35.60 2.48 34.09
N PRO A 262 35.13 3.40 34.94
CA PRO A 262 35.16 4.82 34.62
C PRO A 262 36.62 5.26 34.33
N TYR A 263 36.79 6.15 33.33
CA TYR A 263 38.14 6.62 32.99
C TYR A 263 38.84 7.31 34.17
N SER A 264 38.09 7.86 35.09
CA SER A 264 38.60 8.43 36.36
C SER A 264 39.35 7.35 37.22
N GLU A 265 38.85 6.10 37.22
CA GLU A 265 39.48 5.00 37.94
C GLU A 265 40.74 4.53 37.22
N ILE A 266 40.74 4.53 35.90
CA ILE A 266 41.93 4.23 35.10
C ILE A 266 43.04 5.26 35.38
N LEU A 267 42.69 6.54 35.46
CA LEU A 267 43.61 7.62 35.77
C LEU A 267 44.18 7.49 37.18
N SER A 268 43.34 7.21 38.19
CA SER A 268 43.80 7.04 39.59
C SER A 268 44.76 5.89 39.77
N ASN A 269 44.58 4.78 39.01
CA ASN A 269 45.39 3.55 39.07
C ASN A 269 46.26 3.36 37.82
N PHE A 270 46.63 4.41 37.10
CA PHE A 270 47.33 4.37 35.82
C PHE A 270 48.54 3.44 35.77
N ASN A 271 49.40 3.47 36.79
CA ASN A 271 50.62 2.60 36.85
C ASN A 271 50.23 1.11 36.87
N THR A 272 49.15 0.74 37.51
CA THR A 272 48.70 -0.65 37.58
C THR A 272 48.11 -1.09 36.24
N TYR A 273 47.28 -0.27 35.61
CA TYR A 273 46.72 -0.52 34.29
C TYR A 273 47.82 -0.55 33.21
N TRP A 274 48.80 0.33 33.29
CA TRP A 274 49.97 0.36 32.40
C TRP A 274 50.81 -0.89 32.47
N ARG A 275 51.03 -1.43 33.68
CA ARG A 275 51.77 -2.69 33.89
C ARG A 275 50.99 -3.88 33.34
N LYS A 276 49.65 -3.94 33.56
CA LYS A 276 48.79 -4.96 33.00
C LYS A 276 48.81 -4.93 31.48
N MET A 277 48.67 -3.76 30.88
CA MET A 277 48.74 -3.55 29.44
C MET A 277 50.05 -4.07 28.83
N LYS A 278 51.20 -3.70 29.45
CA LYS A 278 52.50 -4.21 28.96
C LYS A 278 52.58 -5.74 29.00
N LYS A 279 51.99 -6.35 30.01
CA LYS A 279 51.97 -7.81 30.15
C LYS A 279 51.09 -8.46 29.07
N GLU A 280 49.93 -7.92 28.79
CA GLU A 280 49.03 -8.41 27.75
C GLU A 280 49.63 -8.24 26.36
N LEU A 281 50.15 -7.06 26.01
CA LEU A 281 50.86 -6.83 24.74
C LEU A 281 51.99 -7.83 24.51
N ARG A 282 52.78 -8.17 25.55
CA ARG A 282 53.86 -9.10 25.43
C ARG A 282 53.38 -10.53 25.20
N ASN A 283 52.26 -10.92 25.82
CA ASN A 283 51.69 -12.25 25.66
C ASN A 283 50.97 -12.43 24.31
N GLU A 284 50.35 -11.41 23.80
CA GLU A 284 49.54 -11.50 22.58
C GLU A 284 50.39 -11.39 21.29
N TYR A 285 51.50 -10.65 21.32
CA TYR A 285 52.39 -10.43 20.19
C TYR A 285 53.77 -11.11 20.33
N ASP A 286 53.85 -12.24 21.08
CA ASP A 286 55.09 -13.00 21.18
C ASP A 286 55.33 -13.84 19.91
N PHE A 287 55.90 -13.19 18.87
CA PHE A 287 56.28 -13.82 17.60
C PHE A 287 57.36 -14.91 17.75
N ASP A 288 58.20 -14.86 18.78
CA ASP A 288 59.24 -15.86 19.01
C ASP A 288 58.64 -17.13 19.63
N ALA A 289 57.61 -17.02 20.46
CA ALA A 289 56.87 -18.18 20.94
C ALA A 289 56.10 -18.85 19.78
N LEU A 290 55.56 -18.08 18.84
CA LEU A 290 54.88 -18.59 17.67
C LEU A 290 55.81 -19.34 16.70
N LYS A 291 57.04 -18.83 16.49
CA LYS A 291 58.06 -19.51 15.68
C LYS A 291 58.53 -20.81 16.30
N ARG A 292 58.67 -20.86 17.63
CA ARG A 292 59.05 -22.07 18.37
C ARG A 292 57.93 -23.12 18.30
N ALA A 293 56.69 -22.73 18.55
CA ALA A 293 55.54 -23.62 18.45
C ALA A 293 55.35 -24.21 17.02
N LYS A 294 55.69 -23.46 15.98
CA LYS A 294 55.67 -23.93 14.58
C LYS A 294 56.71 -24.99 14.29
N ALA A 295 57.85 -24.96 14.99
CA ALA A 295 58.94 -25.92 14.83
C ALA A 295 58.68 -27.22 15.59
N GLU A 296 57.98 -27.16 16.76
CA GLU A 296 57.82 -28.27 17.67
C GLU A 296 56.53 -29.12 17.44
N ASP A 297 55.43 -28.56 16.99
CA ASP A 297 54.23 -29.36 16.84
C ASP A 297 53.23 -28.76 15.81
N LYS A 298 52.99 -29.51 14.71
CA LYS A 298 52.10 -29.13 13.65
C LYS A 298 50.59 -29.09 14.08
N GLU A 299 50.24 -29.93 15.03
CA GLU A 299 48.89 -30.04 15.57
C GLU A 299 48.60 -28.92 16.57
N PHE A 300 49.58 -28.57 17.40
CA PHE A 300 49.49 -27.41 18.29
C PHE A 300 49.49 -26.10 17.50
N TYR A 301 50.20 -26.04 16.38
CA TYR A 301 50.20 -24.89 15.46
C TYR A 301 48.80 -24.65 14.83
N ASN A 302 48.10 -25.72 14.47
CA ASN A 302 46.74 -25.60 13.97
C ASN A 302 45.77 -25.05 15.03
N LYS A 303 45.97 -25.40 16.32
CA LYS A 303 45.23 -24.81 17.45
C LYS A 303 45.62 -23.35 17.74
N LEU A 304 46.87 -22.98 17.46
CA LEU A 304 47.37 -21.60 17.55
C LEU A 304 47.17 -20.77 16.27
N SER A 305 46.59 -21.36 15.22
CA SER A 305 46.38 -20.72 13.92
C SER A 305 45.70 -19.33 14.02
N GLY A 306 44.81 -19.14 14.97
CA GLY A 306 44.17 -17.84 15.20
C GLY A 306 45.18 -16.70 15.51
N ARG A 307 46.29 -16.95 16.23
CA ARG A 307 47.34 -15.93 16.47
C ARG A 307 48.20 -15.67 15.24
N ALA A 308 48.51 -16.70 14.49
CA ALA A 308 49.24 -16.56 13.22
C ALA A 308 48.39 -15.83 12.16
N GLU A 309 47.13 -16.11 12.11
CA GLU A 309 46.20 -15.43 11.23
C GLU A 309 45.98 -13.95 11.57
N LYS A 310 45.93 -13.61 12.88
CA LYS A 310 45.87 -12.20 13.31
C LYS A 310 47.14 -11.44 12.87
N ALA A 311 48.33 -12.03 13.09
CA ALA A 311 49.60 -11.44 12.65
C ALA A 311 49.66 -11.27 11.12
N TYR A 312 49.14 -12.27 10.39
CA TYR A 312 49.06 -12.21 8.94
C TYR A 312 48.08 -11.14 8.46
N SER A 313 46.96 -10.97 9.14
CA SER A 313 45.98 -9.90 8.86
C SER A 313 46.60 -8.50 9.02
N VAL A 314 47.39 -8.27 10.10
CA VAL A 314 48.09 -7.00 10.31
C VAL A 314 49.08 -6.71 9.17
N SER A 315 49.85 -7.73 8.75
CA SER A 315 50.80 -7.58 7.64
C SER A 315 50.06 -7.31 6.29
N ALA A 316 48.97 -8.02 6.05
CA ALA A 316 48.13 -7.82 4.85
C ALA A 316 47.55 -6.40 4.80
N CYS A 317 47.04 -5.91 5.92
CA CYS A 317 46.53 -4.51 6.01
C CYS A 317 47.65 -3.49 5.79
N SER A 318 48.86 -3.73 6.32
CA SER A 318 50.00 -2.82 6.11
C SER A 318 50.41 -2.78 4.64
N ILE A 319 50.44 -3.92 3.96
CA ILE A 319 50.67 -4.02 2.52
C ILE A 319 49.56 -3.32 1.73
N GLN A 320 48.33 -3.50 2.12
CA GLN A 320 47.15 -2.86 1.48
C GLN A 320 47.26 -1.33 1.56
N PHE A 321 47.56 -0.75 2.71
CA PHE A 321 47.80 0.69 2.85
C PHE A 321 49.01 1.17 2.07
N GLY A 322 50.10 0.38 2.05
CA GLY A 322 51.29 0.70 1.25
C GLY A 322 51.00 0.71 -0.25
N THR A 323 50.30 -0.29 -0.77
CA THR A 323 49.93 -0.36 -2.19
C THR A 323 48.95 0.75 -2.56
N LEU A 324 47.99 1.08 -1.70
CA LEU A 324 47.09 2.20 -1.88
C LEU A 324 47.83 3.54 -2.01
N PHE A 325 48.80 3.79 -1.12
CA PHE A 325 49.61 4.99 -1.14
C PHE A 325 50.43 5.11 -2.43
N ILE A 326 51.02 4.01 -2.91
CA ILE A 326 51.74 3.96 -4.18
C ILE A 326 50.79 4.27 -5.35
N VAL A 327 49.57 3.70 -5.38
CA VAL A 327 48.57 4.00 -6.41
C VAL A 327 48.16 5.47 -6.39
N TRP A 328 47.98 6.05 -5.21
CA TRP A 328 47.65 7.49 -5.09
C TRP A 328 48.78 8.39 -5.61
N LEU A 329 50.02 8.09 -5.28
CA LEU A 329 51.18 8.83 -5.79
C LEU A 329 51.28 8.71 -7.31
N PHE A 330 51.07 7.53 -7.85
CA PHE A 330 51.14 7.27 -9.29
C PHE A 330 50.03 8.05 -10.04
N VAL A 331 48.77 7.96 -9.55
CA VAL A 331 47.65 8.68 -10.12
C VAL A 331 47.84 10.19 -9.99
N PHE A 332 48.34 10.67 -8.84
CA PHE A 332 48.66 12.07 -8.65
C PHE A 332 49.71 12.56 -9.67
N GLY A 333 50.77 11.80 -9.89
CA GLY A 333 51.78 12.08 -10.89
C GLY A 333 51.22 12.14 -12.30
N ILE A 334 50.38 11.16 -12.69
CA ILE A 334 49.72 11.15 -14.00
C ILE A 334 48.79 12.34 -14.16
N VAL A 335 47.91 12.64 -13.20
CA VAL A 335 46.99 13.77 -13.29
C VAL A 335 47.72 15.10 -13.33
N TRP A 336 48.83 15.22 -12.56
CA TRP A 336 49.70 16.41 -12.61
C TRP A 336 50.39 16.59 -13.98
N LEU A 337 50.93 15.49 -14.57
CA LEU A 337 51.51 15.49 -15.92
C LEU A 337 50.46 15.83 -17.01
N LEU A 338 49.30 15.15 -16.98
CA LEU A 338 48.21 15.44 -17.93
C LEU A 338 47.79 16.90 -17.88
N ARG A 339 47.71 17.46 -16.68
CA ARG A 339 47.39 18.86 -16.52
C ARG A 339 48.50 19.79 -17.10
N ARG A 340 49.78 19.41 -16.95
CA ARG A 340 50.90 20.23 -17.42
C ARG A 340 51.04 20.24 -18.94
N TYR A 341 50.76 19.10 -19.59
CA TYR A 341 51.03 18.92 -21.03
C TYR A 341 49.78 18.88 -21.92
N THR A 342 48.55 18.93 -21.36
CA THR A 342 47.30 18.86 -22.12
C THR A 342 46.31 19.97 -21.78
N LYS A 343 45.22 20.03 -22.59
CA LYS A 343 44.06 20.94 -22.33
C LYS A 343 43.29 20.64 -21.02
N PHE A 344 43.67 19.63 -20.27
CA PHE A 344 43.11 19.28 -18.96
C PHE A 344 43.25 20.37 -17.88
N LYS A 345 44.11 21.36 -18.10
CA LYS A 345 44.25 22.53 -17.24
C LYS A 345 42.95 23.30 -17.08
N ASN A 346 42.09 23.30 -18.10
CA ASN A 346 40.77 23.96 -18.06
C ASN A 346 39.69 23.09 -17.38
N VAL A 347 39.88 21.77 -17.32
CA VAL A 347 38.91 20.83 -16.76
C VAL A 347 39.13 20.64 -15.25
N ILE A 348 40.38 20.55 -14.82
CA ILE A 348 40.74 20.29 -13.41
C ILE A 348 41.50 21.51 -12.83
N PRO A 349 40.84 22.35 -12.03
CA PRO A 349 41.49 23.46 -11.33
C PRO A 349 42.61 22.98 -10.41
N GLN A 350 43.63 23.80 -10.16
CA GLN A 350 44.75 23.42 -9.31
C GLN A 350 44.32 23.06 -7.88
N LYS A 351 43.30 23.75 -7.39
CA LYS A 351 42.78 23.56 -6.03
C LYS A 351 42.06 22.23 -5.86
N SER A 352 41.60 21.59 -6.94
CA SER A 352 40.90 20.29 -6.91
C SER A 352 41.78 19.08 -7.24
N LEU A 353 43.05 19.32 -7.65
CA LEU A 353 43.96 18.29 -8.13
C LEU A 353 44.19 17.16 -7.11
N PHE A 354 44.38 17.50 -5.84
CA PHE A 354 44.63 16.54 -4.77
C PHE A 354 43.42 15.63 -4.55
N LEU A 355 42.23 16.23 -4.33
CA LEU A 355 40.98 15.50 -4.10
C LEU A 355 40.58 14.63 -5.30
N PHE A 356 40.77 15.13 -6.51
CA PHE A 356 40.52 14.38 -7.73
C PHE A 356 41.46 13.18 -7.83
N SER A 357 42.75 13.34 -7.51
CA SER A 357 43.70 12.25 -7.53
C SER A 357 43.41 11.19 -6.45
N VAL A 358 42.96 11.60 -5.27
CA VAL A 358 42.53 10.69 -4.21
C VAL A 358 41.30 9.90 -4.66
N LEU A 359 40.29 10.56 -5.25
CA LEU A 359 39.11 9.88 -5.72
C LEU A 359 39.42 8.87 -6.83
N VAL A 360 40.11 9.29 -7.89
CA VAL A 360 40.47 8.40 -9.00
C VAL A 360 41.39 7.28 -8.54
N GLY A 361 42.38 7.58 -7.69
CA GLY A 361 43.27 6.59 -7.14
C GLY A 361 42.58 5.55 -6.28
N THR A 362 41.61 5.97 -5.47
CA THR A 362 40.79 5.04 -4.65
C THR A 362 39.93 4.13 -5.52
N ILE A 363 39.25 4.70 -6.55
CA ILE A 363 38.44 3.90 -7.48
C ILE A 363 39.31 2.91 -8.25
N LEU A 364 40.50 3.37 -8.75
CA LEU A 364 41.42 2.55 -9.51
C LEU A 364 41.98 1.42 -8.62
N TYR A 365 42.37 1.73 -7.38
CA TYR A 365 42.79 0.73 -6.40
C TYR A 365 41.73 -0.33 -6.19
N PHE A 366 40.47 0.08 -6.00
CA PHE A 366 39.35 -0.84 -5.78
C PHE A 366 39.11 -1.75 -6.99
N LEU A 367 39.17 -1.21 -8.21
CA LEU A 367 39.05 -1.99 -9.45
C LEU A 367 40.19 -2.99 -9.64
N LEU A 368 41.44 -2.62 -9.30
CA LEU A 368 42.59 -3.47 -9.51
C LEU A 368 42.81 -4.50 -8.41
N PHE A 369 42.57 -4.15 -7.16
CA PHE A 369 42.94 -4.93 -5.99
C PHE A 369 41.79 -5.35 -5.07
N GLY A 370 40.58 -4.79 -5.23
CA GLY A 370 39.43 -5.06 -4.36
C GLY A 370 38.99 -6.52 -4.29
N TYR A 371 39.29 -7.31 -5.32
CA TYR A 371 38.99 -8.74 -5.42
C TYR A 371 40.19 -9.69 -5.20
N PHE A 372 41.41 -9.18 -5.12
CA PHE A 372 42.60 -10.01 -5.06
C PHE A 372 42.94 -10.60 -3.67
N TRP A 373 42.31 -10.05 -2.63
CA TRP A 373 42.57 -10.48 -1.27
C TRP A 373 41.64 -11.63 -0.86
N GLN A 374 41.99 -12.86 -1.25
CA GLN A 374 41.40 -14.08 -0.75
C GLN A 374 42.35 -14.70 0.30
N GLY A 375 41.82 -14.88 1.53
CA GLY A 375 42.58 -15.44 2.65
C GLY A 375 41.62 -15.95 3.72
N SER A 376 42.20 -16.22 4.91
CA SER A 376 41.44 -16.61 6.09
C SER A 376 40.38 -15.56 6.48
N GLU A 377 39.44 -15.93 7.31
CA GLU A 377 38.35 -15.03 7.77
C GLU A 377 38.90 -13.72 8.38
N TYR A 378 40.01 -13.76 9.09
CA TYR A 378 40.63 -12.56 9.67
C TYR A 378 41.21 -11.62 8.61
N VAL A 379 41.80 -12.14 7.54
CA VAL A 379 42.31 -11.34 6.42
C VAL A 379 41.11 -10.69 5.68
N HIS A 380 40.09 -11.47 5.41
CA HIS A 380 38.87 -10.97 4.78
C HIS A 380 38.24 -9.85 5.60
N TYR A 381 38.14 -10.01 6.91
CA TYR A 381 37.65 -9.00 7.82
C TYR A 381 38.47 -7.70 7.80
N GLY A 382 39.80 -7.82 7.90
CA GLY A 382 40.69 -6.67 7.82
C GLY A 382 40.58 -5.92 6.50
N VAL A 383 40.52 -6.64 5.39
CA VAL A 383 40.32 -6.06 4.05
C VAL A 383 38.97 -5.37 3.93
N LYS A 384 37.90 -5.95 4.47
CA LYS A 384 36.53 -5.34 4.51
C LYS A 384 36.58 -3.98 5.23
N ASN A 385 37.27 -3.91 6.36
CA ASN A 385 37.37 -2.66 7.13
C ASN A 385 38.13 -1.56 6.37
N VAL A 386 39.25 -1.91 5.73
CA VAL A 386 40.00 -0.95 4.91
C VAL A 386 39.21 -0.51 3.69
N ASN A 387 38.51 -1.41 3.02
CA ASN A 387 37.65 -1.06 1.89
C ASN A 387 36.52 -0.11 2.32
N THR A 388 35.95 -0.30 3.49
CA THR A 388 34.92 0.61 4.04
C THR A 388 35.48 2.03 4.24
N PHE A 389 36.72 2.13 4.74
CA PHE A 389 37.38 3.43 4.87
C PHE A 389 37.67 4.10 3.52
N LEU A 390 38.07 3.31 2.53
CA LEU A 390 38.27 3.81 1.16
C LEU A 390 36.98 4.33 0.53
N TRP A 391 35.86 3.67 0.75
CA TRP A 391 34.56 4.18 0.34
C TRP A 391 34.20 5.49 1.04
N LEU A 392 34.49 5.61 2.35
CA LEU A 392 34.31 6.88 3.08
C LEU A 392 35.10 8.01 2.41
N LEU A 393 36.40 7.79 2.15
CA LEU A 393 37.24 8.80 1.48
C LEU A 393 36.75 9.14 0.09
N ALA A 394 36.38 8.12 -0.72
CA ALA A 394 35.87 8.33 -2.07
C ALA A 394 34.54 9.11 -2.08
N ALA A 395 33.65 8.79 -1.15
CA ALA A 395 32.37 9.47 -1.04
C ALA A 395 32.55 10.94 -0.62
N ILE A 396 33.40 11.23 0.37
CA ILE A 396 33.70 12.61 0.79
C ILE A 396 34.36 13.39 -0.36
N ALA A 397 35.40 12.83 -0.96
CA ALA A 397 36.11 13.48 -2.08
C ALA A 397 35.19 13.70 -3.27
N GLY A 398 34.41 12.69 -3.66
CA GLY A 398 33.44 12.79 -4.76
C GLY A 398 32.34 13.80 -4.50
N SER A 399 31.75 13.79 -3.32
CA SER A 399 30.72 14.75 -2.92
C SER A 399 31.23 16.18 -2.95
N LEU A 400 32.42 16.45 -2.39
CA LEU A 400 33.03 17.77 -2.41
C LEU A 400 33.38 18.25 -3.83
N LEU A 401 33.97 17.37 -4.66
CA LEU A 401 34.32 17.72 -6.03
C LEU A 401 33.11 18.05 -6.91
N LEU A 402 32.04 17.32 -6.73
CA LEU A 402 30.82 17.50 -7.54
C LEU A 402 30.00 18.71 -7.09
N ARG A 403 29.98 19.02 -5.79
CA ARG A 403 29.08 19.95 -5.15
C ARG A 403 29.69 21.32 -4.91
N VAL A 404 30.97 21.39 -4.51
CA VAL A 404 31.60 22.59 -3.98
C VAL A 404 32.35 23.37 -5.06
N LYS A 405 32.32 24.71 -5.00
CA LYS A 405 33.13 25.54 -5.89
C LYS A 405 34.63 25.36 -5.59
N PRO A 406 35.54 25.46 -6.59
CA PRO A 406 36.97 25.20 -6.39
C PRO A 406 37.61 26.05 -5.29
N ASP A 407 37.10 27.27 -5.06
CA ASP A 407 37.65 28.18 -4.03
C ASP A 407 37.30 27.74 -2.61
N GLN A 408 36.15 27.10 -2.42
CA GLN A 408 35.69 26.62 -1.11
C GLN A 408 36.08 25.15 -0.84
N LEU A 409 36.64 24.46 -1.83
CA LEU A 409 36.93 23.04 -1.75
C LEU A 409 37.89 22.69 -0.62
N ARG A 410 38.94 23.51 -0.45
CA ARG A 410 39.92 23.33 0.63
C ARG A 410 39.26 23.49 2.01
N HIS A 411 38.44 24.53 2.17
CA HIS A 411 37.74 24.79 3.41
C HIS A 411 36.73 23.70 3.74
N GLY A 412 35.97 23.18 2.75
CA GLY A 412 35.08 22.05 2.92
C GLY A 412 35.82 20.77 3.33
N PHE A 413 36.98 20.48 2.72
CA PHE A 413 37.76 19.30 3.05
C PHE A 413 38.30 19.31 4.50
N TRP A 414 38.77 20.47 4.99
CA TRP A 414 39.27 20.56 6.36
C TRP A 414 38.22 20.18 7.41
N LEU A 415 36.94 20.41 7.16
CA LEU A 415 35.87 20.01 8.08
C LEU A 415 35.78 18.49 8.29
N TYR A 416 36.22 17.69 7.31
CA TYR A 416 36.19 16.23 7.37
C TYR A 416 37.52 15.61 7.86
N VAL A 417 38.60 16.38 7.95
CA VAL A 417 39.92 15.84 8.36
C VAL A 417 39.90 15.17 9.74
N PRO A 418 39.30 15.77 10.80
CA PRO A 418 39.26 15.09 12.10
C PRO A 418 38.45 13.77 12.02
N THR A 419 37.39 13.74 11.21
CA THR A 419 36.59 12.53 10.98
C THR A 419 37.40 11.44 10.29
N ILE A 420 38.16 11.79 9.26
CA ILE A 420 39.02 10.86 8.51
C ILE A 420 40.11 10.31 9.43
N LEU A 421 40.77 11.15 10.23
CA LEU A 421 41.81 10.72 11.16
C LEU A 421 41.26 9.80 12.26
N LEU A 422 40.08 10.13 12.82
CA LEU A 422 39.48 9.30 13.85
C LEU A 422 38.97 7.96 13.28
N SER A 423 38.42 7.92 12.07
CA SER A 423 38.00 6.69 11.40
C SER A 423 39.21 5.80 11.09
N LEU A 424 40.31 6.41 10.62
CA LEU A 424 41.56 5.69 10.38
C LEU A 424 42.11 5.06 11.67
N PHE A 425 42.11 5.83 12.76
CA PHE A 425 42.53 5.32 14.09
C PHE A 425 41.67 4.12 14.52
N ILE A 426 40.35 4.22 14.41
CA ILE A 426 39.45 3.11 14.76
C ILE A 426 39.73 1.87 13.93
N ILE A 427 39.93 2.01 12.62
CA ILE A 427 40.20 0.88 11.74
C ILE A 427 41.56 0.24 12.04
N ILE A 428 42.58 1.05 12.31
CA ILE A 428 43.87 0.53 12.71
C ILE A 428 43.72 -0.27 14.00
N CYS A 429 43.11 0.28 15.05
CA CYS A 429 42.91 -0.44 16.31
C CYS A 429 42.16 -1.76 16.12
N ARG A 430 41.15 -1.77 15.24
CA ARG A 430 40.36 -2.94 14.97
C ARG A 430 41.10 -4.01 14.17
N ASN A 431 41.88 -3.62 13.17
CA ASN A 431 42.63 -4.56 12.35
C ASN A 431 43.88 -5.09 13.05
N THR A 432 44.41 -4.34 14.01
CA THR A 432 45.57 -4.77 14.81
C THR A 432 45.18 -5.57 16.05
N PHE A 433 43.88 -5.80 16.28
CA PHE A 433 43.36 -6.53 17.44
C PHE A 433 43.95 -6.01 18.75
N VAL A 434 43.93 -4.69 18.92
CA VAL A 434 44.46 -4.01 20.11
C VAL A 434 43.79 -4.57 21.37
N PRO A 435 44.56 -4.94 22.42
CA PRO A 435 43.96 -5.39 23.66
C PRO A 435 43.06 -4.36 24.30
N ASP A 436 41.96 -4.81 24.92
CA ASP A 436 40.91 -3.94 25.48
C ASP A 436 41.47 -2.95 26.52
N ILE A 437 42.47 -3.37 27.32
CA ILE A 437 43.15 -2.48 28.30
C ILE A 437 43.82 -1.31 27.59
N LEU A 438 44.55 -1.58 26.47
CA LEU A 438 45.19 -0.52 25.70
C LEU A 438 44.16 0.41 25.06
N LEU A 439 43.09 -0.15 24.49
CA LEU A 439 42.02 0.62 23.93
C LEU A 439 41.38 1.53 24.99
N ASN A 440 41.13 1.01 26.19
CA ASN A 440 40.53 1.77 27.30
C ASN A 440 41.43 2.95 27.74
N ILE A 441 42.75 2.78 27.72
CA ILE A 441 43.68 3.84 28.10
C ILE A 441 43.81 4.92 26.99
N VAL A 442 43.87 4.52 25.72
CA VAL A 442 44.28 5.41 24.61
C VAL A 442 43.04 6.04 23.91
N PHE A 443 41.91 5.34 23.86
CA PHE A 443 40.76 5.79 23.09
C PHE A 443 40.18 7.10 23.61
N THR A 444 39.99 7.25 24.92
CA THR A 444 39.40 8.47 25.52
C THR A 444 40.24 9.73 25.26
N PRO A 445 41.59 9.72 25.44
CA PRO A 445 42.44 10.87 25.08
C PRO A 445 42.42 11.18 23.58
N VAL A 446 42.46 10.17 22.70
CA VAL A 446 42.39 10.38 21.26
C VAL A 446 41.07 11.01 20.86
N LEU A 447 39.97 10.58 21.48
CA LEU A 447 38.63 11.14 21.24
C LEU A 447 38.55 12.59 21.74
N LEU A 448 39.16 12.92 22.89
CA LEU A 448 39.26 14.30 23.36
C LEU A 448 40.02 15.20 22.37
N VAL A 449 41.14 14.72 21.82
CA VAL A 449 41.87 15.44 20.76
C VAL A 449 41.03 15.62 19.51
N ALA A 450 40.24 14.60 19.13
CA ALA A 450 39.34 14.67 17.99
C ALA A 450 38.21 15.71 18.21
N VAL A 451 37.60 15.78 19.40
CA VAL A 451 36.59 16.77 19.78
C VAL A 451 37.16 18.19 19.69
N LEU A 452 38.33 18.40 20.30
CA LEU A 452 39.01 19.71 20.26
C LEU A 452 39.41 20.08 18.83
N GLY A 453 39.96 19.14 18.08
CA GLY A 453 40.33 19.34 16.68
C GLY A 453 39.08 19.72 15.83
N GLN A 454 37.97 19.00 15.98
CA GLN A 454 36.73 19.30 15.27
C GLN A 454 36.18 20.68 15.63
N LEU A 455 36.19 21.04 16.92
CA LEU A 455 35.76 22.37 17.40
C LEU A 455 36.60 23.48 16.77
N ILE A 456 37.93 23.39 16.81
CA ILE A 456 38.86 24.36 16.21
C ILE A 456 38.58 24.51 14.73
N VAL A 457 38.45 23.39 13.99
CA VAL A 457 38.18 23.43 12.54
C VAL A 457 36.82 24.06 12.25
N CYS A 458 35.76 23.71 13.01
CA CYS A 458 34.43 24.33 12.84
C CYS A 458 34.47 25.85 13.05
N LEU A 459 35.21 26.32 14.05
CA LEU A 459 35.34 27.78 14.33
C LEU A 459 36.16 28.51 13.23
N ILE A 460 37.25 27.91 12.75
CA ILE A 460 38.13 28.54 11.73
C ILE A 460 37.43 28.59 10.37
N GLU A 461 36.70 27.51 10.00
CA GLU A 461 36.09 27.35 8.68
C GLU A 461 34.65 27.91 8.63
N GLN A 462 34.12 28.40 9.71
CA GLN A 462 32.79 29.01 9.76
C GLN A 462 32.69 30.23 8.82
N GLY A 463 31.71 30.17 7.92
CA GLY A 463 31.49 31.20 6.90
C GLY A 463 32.38 31.09 5.63
N LYS A 464 33.45 30.30 5.65
CA LYS A 464 34.33 30.04 4.49
C LYS A 464 33.94 28.77 3.73
N ALA A 465 33.50 27.73 4.46
CA ALA A 465 33.02 26.47 3.91
C ALA A 465 31.55 26.55 3.48
N PRO A 466 31.07 25.63 2.62
CA PRO A 466 29.65 25.55 2.25
C PRO A 466 28.76 25.31 3.49
N ARG A 467 27.58 25.91 3.50
CA ARG A 467 26.65 25.84 4.67
C ARG A 467 26.33 24.43 5.10
N ILE A 468 26.09 23.52 4.16
CA ILE A 468 25.74 22.12 4.47
C ILE A 468 26.90 21.42 5.15
N ASP A 469 28.14 21.57 4.65
CA ASP A 469 29.33 20.98 5.23
C ASP A 469 29.62 21.52 6.62
N THR A 470 29.40 22.81 6.84
CA THR A 470 29.51 23.42 8.16
C THR A 470 28.50 22.83 9.14
N ILE A 471 27.24 22.63 8.74
CA ILE A 471 26.21 21.96 9.57
C ILE A 471 26.64 20.52 9.90
N LEU A 472 27.09 19.74 8.90
CA LEU A 472 27.60 18.38 9.11
C LEU A 472 28.80 18.37 10.06
N GLY A 473 29.68 19.36 9.97
CA GLY A 473 30.80 19.54 10.89
C GLY A 473 30.37 19.74 12.35
N TRP A 474 29.36 20.59 12.60
CA TRP A 474 28.80 20.82 13.93
C TRP A 474 28.08 19.58 14.47
N ILE A 475 27.35 18.84 13.64
CA ILE A 475 26.70 17.58 14.04
C ILE A 475 27.78 16.52 14.37
N SER A 476 28.88 16.46 13.60
CA SER A 476 30.01 15.60 13.90
C SER A 476 30.63 15.93 15.27
N LEU A 477 30.79 17.20 15.59
CA LEU A 477 31.26 17.63 16.92
C LEU A 477 30.31 17.14 18.02
N GLY A 478 28.98 17.27 17.82
CA GLY A 478 27.98 16.75 18.76
C GLY A 478 28.11 15.24 18.97
N SER A 479 28.25 14.48 17.89
CA SER A 479 28.44 13.01 17.93
C SER A 479 29.73 12.62 18.66
N TYR A 480 30.84 13.33 18.42
CA TYR A 480 32.10 13.08 19.12
C TYR A 480 32.01 13.45 20.60
N SER A 481 31.30 14.50 20.94
CA SER A 481 31.09 14.90 22.33
C SER A 481 30.27 13.87 23.10
N ILE A 482 29.21 13.32 22.50
CA ILE A 482 28.43 12.23 23.07
C ILE A 482 29.30 10.98 23.24
N ALA A 483 30.09 10.61 22.22
CA ALA A 483 31.00 9.48 22.29
C ALA A 483 32.07 9.69 23.38
N LEU A 484 32.59 10.89 23.58
CA LEU A 484 33.52 11.24 24.62
C LEU A 484 32.92 11.04 26.02
N ILE A 485 31.70 11.49 26.23
CA ILE A 485 30.97 11.34 27.49
C ILE A 485 30.74 9.87 27.80
N THR A 486 30.26 9.09 26.81
CA THR A 486 30.05 7.64 26.96
C THR A 486 31.33 6.89 27.23
N ALA A 487 32.45 7.23 26.56
CA ALA A 487 33.75 6.65 26.79
C ALA A 487 34.33 7.01 28.19
N PHE A 488 34.11 8.25 28.65
CA PHE A 488 34.57 8.70 29.98
C PHE A 488 33.82 7.99 31.12
N ILE A 489 32.55 7.67 30.95
CA ILE A 489 31.75 6.88 31.89
C ILE A 489 32.24 5.40 31.93
N GLY A 490 32.94 4.95 30.88
CA GLY A 490 33.46 3.57 30.77
C GLY A 490 32.80 2.74 29.66
N PHE A 491 31.78 3.27 28.98
CA PHE A 491 31.07 2.57 27.88
C PHE A 491 31.79 2.78 26.54
N ILE A 492 33.07 2.43 26.42
CA ILE A 492 33.86 2.67 25.21
C ILE A 492 33.32 1.95 23.99
N PHE A 493 32.78 0.75 24.19
CA PHE A 493 32.22 -0.04 23.11
C PHE A 493 31.00 0.66 22.46
N TYR A 494 30.08 1.20 23.26
CA TYR A 494 28.95 1.97 22.76
C TYR A 494 29.37 3.28 22.09
N ALA A 495 30.42 3.93 22.64
CA ALA A 495 31.00 5.10 22.00
C ALA A 495 31.54 4.77 20.60
N LEU A 496 32.18 3.62 20.44
CA LEU A 496 32.76 3.14 19.19
C LEU A 496 31.65 2.83 18.16
N ILE A 497 30.62 2.08 18.56
CA ILE A 497 29.45 1.81 17.69
C ILE A 497 28.79 3.14 17.24
N GLY A 498 28.59 4.06 18.16
CA GLY A 498 28.01 5.39 17.86
C GLY A 498 28.83 6.19 16.86
N LEU A 499 30.17 6.14 16.94
CA LEU A 499 31.08 6.80 16.00
C LEU A 499 31.02 6.14 14.62
N VAL A 500 31.06 4.81 14.57
CA VAL A 500 30.98 4.07 13.31
C VAL A 500 29.62 4.33 12.63
N PHE A 501 28.53 4.32 13.38
CA PHE A 501 27.22 4.72 12.86
C PHE A 501 27.26 6.15 12.29
N TRP A 502 27.86 7.10 13.01
CA TRP A 502 27.97 8.48 12.53
C TRP A 502 28.77 8.56 11.22
N TYR A 503 29.83 7.78 11.06
CA TYR A 503 30.62 7.76 9.82
C TYR A 503 29.79 7.29 8.63
N PHE A 504 29.02 6.23 8.78
CA PHE A 504 28.13 5.78 7.72
C PHE A 504 27.05 6.80 7.42
N MET A 505 26.49 7.43 8.45
CA MET A 505 25.51 8.51 8.29
C MET A 505 26.10 9.70 7.55
N LEU A 506 27.32 10.09 7.89
CA LEU A 506 28.01 11.21 7.23
C LEU A 506 28.22 10.95 5.73
N VAL A 507 28.67 9.75 5.38
CA VAL A 507 28.84 9.32 3.97
C VAL A 507 27.50 9.34 3.24
N SER A 508 26.49 8.76 3.85
CA SER A 508 25.15 8.68 3.28
C SER A 508 24.55 10.07 3.07
N LEU A 509 24.56 10.92 4.08
CA LEU A 509 24.05 12.29 4.00
C LEU A 509 24.85 13.13 2.99
N SER A 510 26.20 13.02 2.99
CA SER A 510 27.03 13.71 2.00
C SER A 510 26.68 13.32 0.58
N THR A 511 26.40 12.04 0.32
CA THR A 511 25.98 11.53 -0.99
C THR A 511 24.59 12.02 -1.36
N ILE A 512 23.63 12.00 -0.44
CA ILE A 512 22.26 12.48 -0.67
C ILE A 512 22.26 13.99 -0.95
N PHE A 513 23.00 14.78 -0.18
CA PHE A 513 23.12 16.21 -0.43
C PHE A 513 23.85 16.51 -1.74
N CYS A 514 24.83 15.66 -2.13
CA CYS A 514 25.44 15.77 -3.45
C CYS A 514 24.40 15.62 -4.59
N ILE A 515 23.51 14.62 -4.48
CA ILE A 515 22.43 14.44 -5.46
C ILE A 515 21.51 15.66 -5.47
N SER A 516 21.15 16.19 -4.29
CA SER A 516 20.31 17.38 -4.17
C SER A 516 20.95 18.60 -4.84
N ASP A 517 22.23 18.88 -4.55
CA ASP A 517 22.95 20.04 -5.09
C ASP A 517 23.20 19.91 -6.59
N LEU A 518 23.43 18.69 -7.11
CA LEU A 518 23.52 18.43 -8.55
C LEU A 518 22.18 18.75 -9.24
N MET A 519 21.06 18.42 -8.61
CA MET A 519 19.75 18.74 -9.13
C MET A 519 19.47 20.25 -9.14
N ASP A 520 19.93 20.98 -8.12
CA ASP A 520 19.83 22.43 -8.10
C ASP A 520 20.66 23.08 -9.22
N ARG A 521 21.89 22.63 -9.43
CA ARG A 521 22.72 23.07 -10.56
C ARG A 521 22.11 22.72 -11.91
N TYR A 522 21.52 21.54 -12.04
CA TYR A 522 20.79 21.15 -13.25
C TYR A 522 19.61 22.11 -13.50
N LYS A 523 18.90 22.49 -12.44
CA LYS A 523 17.82 23.47 -12.52
C LYS A 523 18.36 24.83 -12.99
N GLU A 524 19.36 25.39 -12.29
CA GLU A 524 19.96 26.70 -12.63
C GLU A 524 20.53 26.75 -14.06
N ASN A 525 21.26 25.70 -14.46
CA ASN A 525 21.99 25.73 -15.74
C ASN A 525 21.13 25.35 -16.96
N ARG A 526 20.05 24.60 -16.80
CA ARG A 526 19.29 24.02 -17.91
C ARG A 526 17.79 24.26 -17.85
N LEU A 527 17.22 24.37 -16.63
CA LEU A 527 15.78 24.46 -16.47
C LEU A 527 15.29 25.89 -16.32
N ASP A 528 16.02 26.78 -15.67
CA ASP A 528 15.54 28.14 -15.36
C ASP A 528 15.18 28.93 -16.63
N GLU A 529 15.99 28.86 -17.67
CA GLU A 529 15.69 29.48 -18.95
C GLU A 529 14.42 28.87 -19.60
N ARG A 530 14.27 27.54 -19.53
CA ARG A 530 13.09 26.83 -20.04
C ARG A 530 11.86 27.14 -19.22
N ILE A 531 11.99 27.26 -17.89
CA ILE A 531 10.92 27.62 -16.96
C ILE A 531 10.44 29.04 -17.27
N GLU A 532 11.36 30.00 -17.44
CA GLU A 532 11.01 31.39 -17.72
C GLU A 532 10.33 31.53 -19.10
N THR A 533 10.82 30.83 -20.12
CA THR A 533 10.17 30.78 -21.44
C THR A 533 8.75 30.20 -21.34
N LYS A 534 8.56 29.11 -20.55
CA LYS A 534 7.23 28.52 -20.33
C LYS A 534 6.33 29.42 -19.51
N ARG A 535 6.85 30.11 -18.50
CA ARG A 535 6.09 31.10 -17.72
C ARG A 535 5.54 32.21 -18.60
N LYS A 536 6.37 32.78 -19.43
CA LYS A 536 5.97 33.82 -20.42
C LYS A 536 4.87 33.29 -21.35
N HIS A 537 5.02 32.05 -21.83
CA HIS A 537 4.03 31.42 -22.69
C HIS A 537 2.73 31.14 -21.92
N ASN A 538 2.79 30.63 -20.71
CA ASN A 538 1.62 30.36 -19.91
C ASN A 538 0.88 31.63 -19.48
N ALA A 539 1.58 32.69 -19.14
CA ALA A 539 0.97 33.98 -18.84
C ALA A 539 0.19 34.53 -20.04
N TYR A 540 0.73 34.33 -21.27
CA TYR A 540 0.04 34.72 -22.50
C TYR A 540 -1.19 33.85 -22.80
N VAL A 541 -1.07 32.51 -22.66
CA VAL A 541 -2.13 31.56 -23.08
C VAL A 541 -3.19 31.41 -21.99
N TYR A 542 -2.80 31.42 -20.72
CA TYR A 542 -3.69 31.10 -19.58
C TYR A 542 -3.98 32.29 -18.67
N GLY A 543 -3.39 33.45 -18.92
CA GLY A 543 -3.60 34.68 -18.14
C GLY A 543 -3.06 34.65 -16.72
N GLU A 544 -2.45 33.55 -16.28
CA GLU A 544 -1.86 33.36 -14.94
C GLU A 544 -0.60 32.51 -14.98
N ASP A 545 0.30 32.76 -14.03
CA ASP A 545 1.47 31.94 -13.77
C ASP A 545 1.06 30.68 -12.96
N ASN A 546 0.61 29.66 -13.65
CA ASN A 546 0.19 28.42 -13.01
C ASN A 546 1.35 27.41 -12.97
N ASP A 547 1.88 27.20 -11.76
CA ASP A 547 2.99 26.26 -11.51
C ASP A 547 2.69 24.83 -11.98
N SER A 548 1.43 24.44 -12.06
CA SER A 548 1.04 23.11 -12.53
C SER A 548 1.40 22.87 -14.00
N LEU A 549 1.41 23.91 -14.81
CA LEU A 549 1.74 23.82 -16.24
C LEU A 549 3.25 23.84 -16.51
N ILE A 550 4.04 24.30 -15.54
CA ILE A 550 5.50 24.28 -15.58
C ILE A 550 6.03 22.88 -15.21
N PHE A 551 5.26 22.10 -14.47
CA PHE A 551 5.65 20.77 -14.00
C PHE A 551 6.16 19.83 -15.11
N ARG A 552 5.68 19.97 -16.34
CA ARG A 552 6.19 19.19 -17.49
C ARG A 552 7.69 19.39 -17.71
N VAL A 553 8.25 20.53 -17.34
CA VAL A 553 9.68 20.85 -17.45
C VAL A 553 10.43 20.44 -16.18
N THR A 554 9.80 20.56 -15.01
CA THR A 554 10.43 20.36 -13.70
C THR A 554 10.21 18.97 -13.10
N TRP A 555 9.38 18.10 -13.72
CA TRP A 555 8.94 16.82 -13.14
C TRP A 555 10.09 15.95 -12.59
N PHE A 556 11.22 15.89 -13.33
CA PHE A 556 12.36 15.07 -12.94
C PHE A 556 13.11 15.67 -11.73
N HIS A 557 13.33 16.99 -11.75
CA HIS A 557 13.90 17.70 -10.62
C HIS A 557 13.02 17.56 -9.37
N ASP A 558 11.71 17.73 -9.53
CA ASP A 558 10.74 17.63 -8.45
C ASP A 558 10.61 16.20 -7.91
N LEU A 559 10.68 15.18 -8.78
CA LEU A 559 10.71 13.77 -8.37
C LEU A 559 11.91 13.50 -7.46
N ILE A 560 13.10 13.92 -7.87
CA ILE A 560 14.30 13.68 -7.07
C ILE A 560 14.22 14.43 -5.75
N LYS A 561 13.86 15.71 -5.75
CA LYS A 561 13.84 16.53 -4.53
C LYS A 561 12.70 16.19 -3.57
N GLN A 562 11.53 15.86 -4.07
CA GLN A 562 10.34 15.65 -3.23
C GLN A 562 10.12 14.18 -2.84
N VAL A 563 10.70 13.23 -3.59
CA VAL A 563 10.55 11.79 -3.31
C VAL A 563 11.88 11.14 -3.01
N VAL A 564 12.82 11.17 -3.96
CA VAL A 564 14.05 10.38 -3.83
C VAL A 564 14.90 10.85 -2.65
N VAL A 565 15.13 12.15 -2.50
CA VAL A 565 15.94 12.71 -1.40
C VAL A 565 15.32 12.41 -0.02
N PRO A 566 14.04 12.69 0.28
CA PRO A 566 13.44 12.35 1.56
C PRO A 566 13.44 10.84 1.85
N VAL A 567 13.13 10.02 0.84
CA VAL A 567 13.14 8.56 0.98
C VAL A 567 14.55 8.04 1.27
N LEU A 568 15.56 8.52 0.55
CA LEU A 568 16.95 8.17 0.83
C LEU A 568 17.39 8.57 2.24
N ILE A 569 16.98 9.75 2.73
CA ILE A 569 17.27 10.18 4.11
C ILE A 569 16.61 9.23 5.11
N LEU A 570 15.35 8.83 4.90
CA LEU A 570 14.64 7.90 5.78
C LEU A 570 15.31 6.53 5.85
N TYR A 571 15.69 5.98 4.70
CA TYR A 571 16.33 4.66 4.66
C TYR A 571 17.82 4.71 5.03
N SER A 572 18.48 5.86 4.94
CA SER A 572 19.90 6.00 5.31
C SER A 572 20.15 5.65 6.78
N MET A 573 19.26 6.05 7.67
CA MET A 573 19.41 5.80 9.12
C MET A 573 19.44 4.28 9.44
N PRO A 574 18.41 3.47 9.11
CA PRO A 574 18.42 2.04 9.39
C PRO A 574 19.55 1.30 8.65
N VAL A 575 19.86 1.70 7.42
CA VAL A 575 20.96 1.10 6.67
C VAL A 575 22.30 1.38 7.36
N CYS A 576 22.52 2.60 7.83
CA CYS A 576 23.76 2.94 8.55
C CYS A 576 23.85 2.25 9.91
N VAL A 577 22.72 2.08 10.63
CA VAL A 577 22.68 1.29 11.87
C VAL A 577 23.04 -0.16 11.57
N ARG A 578 22.47 -0.76 10.52
CA ARG A 578 22.79 -2.12 10.10
C ARG A 578 24.27 -2.29 9.79
N PHE A 579 24.85 -1.39 8.98
CA PHE A 579 26.28 -1.46 8.65
C PHE A 579 27.17 -1.24 9.88
N ALA A 580 26.78 -0.33 10.78
CA ALA A 580 27.53 -0.12 12.01
C ALA A 580 27.51 -1.38 12.89
N LEU A 581 26.36 -2.02 13.05
CA LEU A 581 26.21 -3.26 13.81
C LEU A 581 26.87 -4.45 13.11
N ASP A 582 26.82 -4.53 11.77
CA ASP A 582 27.52 -5.57 10.99
C ASP A 582 29.04 -5.51 11.19
N MET A 583 29.61 -4.32 11.35
CA MET A 583 31.03 -4.19 11.69
C MET A 583 31.39 -4.80 13.06
N PHE A 584 30.45 -4.97 13.97
CA PHE A 584 30.64 -5.52 15.30
C PHE A 584 30.00 -6.89 15.50
N ASP A 585 29.52 -7.51 14.40
CA ASP A 585 28.79 -8.80 14.40
C ASP A 585 27.47 -8.82 15.21
N PHE A 586 26.83 -7.65 15.39
CA PHE A 586 25.54 -7.51 16.05
C PHE A 586 24.36 -7.35 15.08
N THR A 587 24.43 -7.96 13.90
CA THR A 587 23.35 -7.87 12.88
C THR A 587 22.02 -8.39 13.38
N ASP A 588 22.03 -9.36 14.31
CA ASP A 588 20.82 -9.96 14.87
C ASP A 588 20.02 -8.97 15.71
N LEU A 589 20.72 -8.08 16.45
CA LEU A 589 20.08 -6.98 17.17
C LEU A 589 19.35 -6.04 16.22
N PHE A 590 19.97 -5.72 15.06
CA PHE A 590 19.31 -4.89 14.06
C PHE A 590 18.03 -5.57 13.55
N SER A 591 18.11 -6.85 13.20
CA SER A 591 16.97 -7.62 12.70
C SER A 591 15.83 -7.62 13.73
N ARG A 592 16.15 -7.87 14.99
CA ARG A 592 15.19 -7.90 16.08
C ARG A 592 14.50 -6.54 16.29
N TYR A 593 15.25 -5.46 16.43
CA TYR A 593 14.66 -4.14 16.72
C TYR A 593 14.05 -3.45 15.50
N TYR A 594 14.50 -3.76 14.29
CA TYR A 594 14.00 -3.10 13.07
C TYR A 594 12.76 -3.78 12.50
N PHE A 595 12.74 -5.13 12.48
CA PHE A 595 11.64 -5.89 11.88
C PHE A 595 10.59 -6.34 12.90
N GLU A 596 10.99 -6.62 14.14
CA GLU A 596 10.03 -7.00 15.17
C GLU A 596 9.22 -5.79 15.64
N PRO A 597 7.95 -5.99 16.00
CA PRO A 597 7.12 -4.92 16.53
C PRO A 597 7.58 -4.54 17.93
N PHE A 598 7.90 -3.27 18.14
CA PHE A 598 8.14 -2.72 19.47
C PHE A 598 6.84 -2.44 20.24
N PHE A 599 5.70 -2.37 19.54
CA PHE A 599 4.38 -2.25 20.11
C PHE A 599 3.44 -3.21 19.39
N GLN A 600 2.80 -4.09 20.17
CA GLN A 600 1.85 -5.07 19.67
C GLN A 600 0.70 -5.21 20.66
N ILE A 601 -0.54 -5.11 20.20
CA ILE A 601 -1.72 -5.47 20.94
C ILE A 601 -2.18 -6.81 20.40
N THR A 602 -2.24 -7.82 21.27
CA THR A 602 -2.75 -9.15 20.94
C THR A 602 -4.11 -9.29 21.58
N ASP A 603 -5.08 -9.76 20.84
CA ASP A 603 -6.40 -10.10 21.36
C ASP A 603 -6.28 -11.43 22.12
N GLU A 604 -6.48 -11.40 23.43
CA GLU A 604 -6.36 -12.58 24.31
C GLU A 604 -7.31 -13.72 23.92
N ALA A 605 -8.45 -13.39 23.30
CA ALA A 605 -9.46 -14.38 22.92
C ALA A 605 -9.11 -15.13 21.61
N THR A 606 -8.41 -14.50 20.68
CA THR A 606 -8.15 -15.06 19.35
C THR A 606 -6.68 -15.34 19.07
N GLY A 607 -5.76 -14.86 19.93
CA GLY A 607 -4.31 -14.96 19.73
C GLY A 607 -3.80 -14.14 18.52
N VAL A 608 -4.69 -13.43 17.83
CA VAL A 608 -4.34 -12.63 16.65
C VAL A 608 -3.90 -11.25 17.08
N SER A 609 -2.74 -10.80 16.59
CA SER A 609 -2.28 -9.43 16.83
C SER A 609 -3.19 -8.42 16.14
N SER A 610 -3.81 -7.56 16.94
CA SER A 610 -4.77 -6.56 16.47
C SER A 610 -4.14 -5.23 16.06
N LEU A 611 -2.94 -4.94 16.53
CA LEU A 611 -2.14 -3.77 16.12
C LEU A 611 -0.67 -4.14 16.22
N ARG A 612 0.09 -3.87 15.16
CA ARG A 612 1.51 -4.19 15.11
C ARG A 612 2.29 -2.99 14.56
N VAL A 613 3.15 -2.41 15.39
CA VAL A 613 3.98 -1.27 15.01
C VAL A 613 5.44 -1.65 15.10
N SER A 614 6.16 -1.61 13.98
CA SER A 614 7.60 -1.83 13.87
C SER A 614 8.29 -0.61 13.25
N ILE A 615 9.60 -0.50 13.42
CA ILE A 615 10.37 0.59 12.82
C ILE A 615 10.32 0.54 11.29
N ILE A 616 10.34 -0.66 10.71
CA ILE A 616 10.20 -0.84 9.25
C ILE A 616 8.84 -0.35 8.76
N SER A 617 7.76 -0.65 9.48
CA SER A 617 6.40 -0.18 9.11
C SER A 617 6.33 1.34 9.10
N ILE A 618 6.91 2.01 10.11
CA ILE A 618 6.97 3.48 10.15
C ILE A 618 7.77 4.03 8.96
N THR A 619 8.95 3.45 8.70
CA THR A 619 9.82 3.88 7.59
C THR A 619 9.11 3.71 6.23
N TYR A 620 8.41 2.59 6.05
CA TYR A 620 7.63 2.31 4.86
C TYR A 620 6.49 3.32 4.68
N LEU A 621 5.69 3.56 5.73
CA LEU A 621 4.56 4.49 5.67
C LEU A 621 4.99 5.93 5.40
N LEU A 622 6.10 6.37 6.02
CA LEU A 622 6.67 7.69 5.73
C LEU A 622 7.18 7.79 4.28
N SER A 623 7.81 6.74 3.75
CA SER A 623 8.25 6.74 2.35
C SER A 623 7.07 6.77 1.38
N LEU A 624 6.03 5.99 1.68
CA LEU A 624 4.78 5.96 0.90
C LEU A 624 4.08 7.32 0.89
N PHE A 625 4.13 8.06 2.02
CA PHE A 625 3.59 9.43 2.09
C PHE A 625 4.25 10.35 1.06
N PHE A 626 5.59 10.37 0.96
CA PHE A 626 6.29 11.20 -0.03
C PHE A 626 5.96 10.79 -1.46
N VAL A 627 5.89 9.48 -1.73
CA VAL A 627 5.54 8.94 -3.04
C VAL A 627 4.12 9.34 -3.44
N LEU A 628 3.14 9.12 -2.57
CA LEU A 628 1.73 9.44 -2.86
C LEU A 628 1.49 10.95 -2.97
N ARG A 629 2.19 11.76 -2.18
CA ARG A 629 2.17 13.22 -2.31
C ARG A 629 2.63 13.67 -3.69
N TYR A 630 3.69 13.07 -4.21
CA TYR A 630 4.18 13.37 -5.55
C TYR A 630 3.21 12.87 -6.63
N ILE A 631 2.71 11.64 -6.51
CA ILE A 631 1.70 11.07 -7.42
C ILE A 631 0.46 11.96 -7.45
N SER A 632 -0.04 12.41 -6.30
CA SER A 632 -1.14 13.37 -6.22
C SER A 632 -0.88 14.61 -7.05
N ARG A 633 0.32 15.19 -6.92
CA ARG A 633 0.74 16.37 -7.72
C ARG A 633 0.75 16.07 -9.22
N VAL A 634 1.28 14.93 -9.63
CA VAL A 634 1.27 14.49 -11.04
C VAL A 634 -0.15 14.38 -11.57
N ILE A 635 -1.05 13.73 -10.83
CA ILE A 635 -2.44 13.57 -11.24
C ILE A 635 -3.14 14.93 -11.37
N HIS A 636 -2.91 15.86 -10.44
CA HIS A 636 -3.47 17.22 -10.53
C HIS A 636 -3.00 17.94 -11.80
N VAL A 637 -1.72 17.84 -12.14
CA VAL A 637 -1.17 18.45 -13.36
C VAL A 637 -1.81 17.86 -14.62
N ILE A 638 -1.95 16.53 -14.67
CA ILE A 638 -2.61 15.83 -15.78
C ILE A 638 -4.08 16.28 -15.88
N TRP A 639 -4.79 16.34 -14.76
CA TRP A 639 -6.17 16.80 -14.69
C TRP A 639 -6.33 18.22 -15.21
N HIS A 640 -5.48 19.15 -14.75
CA HIS A 640 -5.47 20.53 -15.22
C HIS A 640 -5.26 20.58 -16.74
N HIS A 641 -4.28 19.86 -17.26
CA HIS A 641 -3.99 19.83 -18.68
C HIS A 641 -5.18 19.30 -19.51
N ILE A 642 -5.83 18.23 -19.07
CA ILE A 642 -7.01 17.66 -19.73
C ILE A 642 -8.15 18.68 -19.75
N ARG A 643 -8.44 19.33 -18.62
CA ARG A 643 -9.51 20.30 -18.50
C ARG A 643 -9.27 21.54 -19.36
N TYR A 644 -8.05 22.07 -19.35
CA TYR A 644 -7.68 23.22 -20.21
C TYR A 644 -7.78 22.88 -21.69
N THR A 645 -7.27 21.75 -22.13
CA THR A 645 -7.35 21.33 -23.54
C THR A 645 -8.78 21.05 -24.00
N ALA A 646 -9.59 20.44 -23.14
CA ALA A 646 -11.01 20.20 -23.43
C ALA A 646 -11.79 21.51 -23.55
N PHE A 647 -11.52 22.49 -22.67
CA PHE A 647 -12.16 23.81 -22.71
C PHE A 647 -11.79 24.57 -23.99
N MET A 648 -10.50 24.63 -24.34
CA MET A 648 -10.03 25.30 -25.56
C MET A 648 -10.65 24.68 -26.81
N ARG A 649 -10.72 23.35 -26.90
CA ARG A 649 -11.39 22.64 -28.01
C ARG A 649 -12.87 23.01 -28.12
N LYS A 650 -13.56 23.04 -26.99
CA LYS A 650 -15.02 23.30 -26.97
C LYS A 650 -15.35 24.73 -27.42
N HIS A 651 -14.55 25.71 -27.02
CA HIS A 651 -14.82 27.12 -27.30
C HIS A 651 -14.05 27.65 -28.50
N LYS A 652 -13.25 26.83 -29.21
CA LYS A 652 -12.40 27.24 -30.37
C LYS A 652 -11.54 28.48 -30.07
N ARG A 653 -10.97 28.55 -28.85
CA ARG A 653 -10.15 29.68 -28.41
C ARG A 653 -8.73 29.22 -28.19
N ASP A 654 -7.78 30.10 -28.40
CA ASP A 654 -6.35 29.86 -28.19
C ASP A 654 -5.90 30.29 -26.78
N TYR A 655 -6.79 30.89 -25.99
CA TYR A 655 -6.51 31.32 -24.60
C TYR A 655 -7.67 31.06 -23.68
N VAL A 656 -7.37 30.91 -22.36
CA VAL A 656 -8.34 30.67 -21.27
C VAL A 656 -8.01 31.60 -20.12
N ARG A 657 -9.01 32.27 -19.57
CA ARG A 657 -8.82 33.01 -18.32
C ARG A 657 -8.98 32.02 -17.14
N ALA A 658 -8.10 32.14 -16.11
CA ALA A 658 -8.07 31.22 -14.99
C ALA A 658 -9.42 31.04 -14.27
N ASN A 659 -10.23 32.09 -14.18
CA ASN A 659 -11.54 32.06 -13.53
C ASN A 659 -12.66 31.40 -14.35
N GLU A 660 -12.41 31.07 -15.62
CA GLU A 660 -13.42 30.43 -16.48
C GLU A 660 -13.54 28.91 -16.25
N ILE A 661 -12.56 28.28 -15.60
CA ILE A 661 -12.58 26.84 -15.34
C ILE A 661 -12.54 26.57 -13.85
N ASN A 662 -13.60 25.99 -13.31
CA ASN A 662 -13.60 25.52 -11.94
C ASN A 662 -12.87 24.16 -11.82
N LEU A 663 -11.67 24.17 -11.24
CA LEU A 663 -10.85 22.99 -11.00
C LEU A 663 -10.95 22.47 -9.56
N SER A 664 -11.56 23.24 -8.66
CA SER A 664 -11.61 23.00 -7.22
C SER A 664 -12.19 21.63 -6.86
N ILE A 665 -13.35 21.29 -7.42
CA ILE A 665 -14.02 20.01 -7.15
C ILE A 665 -13.15 18.82 -7.59
N GLY A 666 -12.58 18.89 -8.81
CA GLY A 666 -11.70 17.84 -9.32
C GLY A 666 -10.45 17.64 -8.47
N ASN A 667 -9.84 18.73 -8.04
CA ASN A 667 -8.67 18.69 -7.15
C ASN A 667 -9.01 18.07 -5.79
N SER A 668 -10.15 18.41 -5.21
CA SER A 668 -10.60 17.84 -3.94
C SER A 668 -10.86 16.33 -4.04
N ILE A 669 -11.50 15.89 -5.12
CA ILE A 669 -11.78 14.46 -5.36
C ILE A 669 -10.48 13.68 -5.53
N ILE A 670 -9.54 14.17 -6.34
CA ILE A 670 -8.23 13.54 -6.55
C ILE A 670 -7.49 13.42 -5.23
N SER A 671 -7.43 14.50 -4.46
CA SER A 671 -6.77 14.50 -3.15
C SER A 671 -7.43 13.50 -2.19
N ALA A 672 -8.77 13.47 -2.13
CA ALA A 672 -9.51 12.54 -1.28
C ALA A 672 -9.22 11.08 -1.64
N ILE A 673 -9.18 10.73 -2.94
CA ILE A 673 -8.86 9.37 -3.39
C ILE A 673 -7.43 8.98 -3.00
N VAL A 674 -6.45 9.85 -3.25
CA VAL A 674 -5.04 9.54 -2.94
C VAL A 674 -4.83 9.36 -1.43
N TRP A 675 -5.42 10.22 -0.60
CA TRP A 675 -5.30 10.11 0.85
C TRP A 675 -6.11 8.93 1.41
N MET A 676 -7.21 8.55 0.78
CA MET A 676 -7.93 7.33 1.12
C MET A 676 -7.07 6.08 0.86
N ILE A 677 -6.38 6.01 -0.29
CA ILE A 677 -5.43 4.93 -0.59
C ILE A 677 -4.32 4.87 0.47
N TYR A 678 -3.78 6.03 0.87
CA TYR A 678 -2.78 6.10 1.94
C TYR A 678 -3.34 5.55 3.27
N THR A 679 -4.54 5.95 3.66
CA THR A 679 -5.19 5.49 4.89
C THR A 679 -5.40 3.97 4.87
N ILE A 680 -5.82 3.40 3.74
CA ILE A 680 -5.96 1.95 3.58
C ILE A 680 -4.61 1.25 3.76
N ALA A 681 -3.54 1.78 3.14
CA ALA A 681 -2.19 1.23 3.30
C ALA A 681 -1.68 1.31 4.75
N VAL A 682 -1.99 2.39 5.48
CA VAL A 682 -1.67 2.52 6.92
C VAL A 682 -2.39 1.45 7.74
N VAL A 683 -3.68 1.25 7.49
CA VAL A 683 -4.51 0.25 8.20
C VAL A 683 -3.99 -1.16 7.94
N GLU A 684 -3.64 -1.47 6.69
CA GLU A 684 -3.12 -2.77 6.30
C GLU A 684 -1.74 -3.06 6.91
N GLU A 685 -0.83 -2.08 6.84
CA GLU A 685 0.54 -2.24 7.36
C GLU A 685 0.56 -2.37 8.88
N LEU A 686 -0.25 -1.60 9.58
CA LEU A 686 -0.35 -1.65 11.05
C LEU A 686 -1.20 -2.81 11.56
N LYS A 687 -1.76 -3.64 10.67
CA LYS A 687 -2.64 -4.79 11.03
C LYS A 687 -3.81 -4.40 11.95
N VAL A 688 -4.40 -3.23 11.69
CA VAL A 688 -5.55 -2.75 12.48
C VAL A 688 -6.73 -3.72 12.31
N PRO A 689 -7.48 -4.06 13.39
CA PRO A 689 -8.57 -5.04 13.32
C PRO A 689 -9.62 -4.64 12.28
N THR A 690 -9.75 -5.43 11.23
CA THR A 690 -10.65 -5.15 10.11
C THR A 690 -12.12 -5.21 10.50
N ARG A 691 -12.48 -5.96 11.56
CA ARG A 691 -13.87 -6.05 12.05
C ARG A 691 -14.45 -4.71 12.48
N SER A 692 -13.75 -3.99 13.35
CA SER A 692 -14.18 -2.66 13.83
C SER A 692 -14.19 -1.63 12.71
N LEU A 693 -13.19 -1.69 11.83
CA LEU A 693 -13.12 -0.82 10.66
C LEU A 693 -14.21 -1.13 9.63
N GLY A 694 -14.56 -2.41 9.46
CA GLY A 694 -15.67 -2.83 8.59
C GLY A 694 -17.01 -2.24 9.04
N LEU A 695 -17.27 -2.20 10.35
CA LEU A 695 -18.47 -1.55 10.92
C LEU A 695 -18.48 -0.04 10.66
N ILE A 696 -17.35 0.64 10.90
CA ILE A 696 -17.22 2.10 10.66
C ILE A 696 -17.33 2.40 9.16
N ALA A 697 -16.61 1.64 8.33
CA ALA A 697 -16.65 1.80 6.87
C ALA A 697 -18.05 1.49 6.32
N GLY A 698 -18.73 0.47 6.86
CA GLY A 698 -20.11 0.12 6.51
C GLY A 698 -21.08 1.25 6.86
N GLY A 699 -20.99 1.79 8.08
CA GLY A 699 -21.79 2.94 8.53
C GLY A 699 -21.53 4.20 7.68
N LEU A 700 -20.25 4.50 7.42
CA LEU A 700 -19.87 5.64 6.58
C LEU A 700 -20.34 5.46 5.13
N SER A 701 -20.18 4.25 4.57
CA SER A 701 -20.63 3.94 3.21
C SER A 701 -22.15 4.04 3.08
N ALA A 702 -22.88 3.57 4.08
CA ALA A 702 -24.33 3.72 4.15
C ALA A 702 -24.73 5.22 4.23
N GLY A 703 -24.04 5.99 5.10
CA GLY A 703 -24.26 7.44 5.21
C GLY A 703 -23.99 8.19 3.92
N ILE A 704 -22.86 7.92 3.27
CA ILE A 704 -22.51 8.50 1.96
C ILE A 704 -23.51 8.05 0.89
N GLY A 705 -23.91 6.77 0.87
CA GLY A 705 -24.89 6.24 -0.06
C GLY A 705 -26.24 6.94 0.07
N ILE A 706 -26.72 7.20 1.29
CA ILE A 706 -27.94 7.96 1.55
C ILE A 706 -27.77 9.41 1.11
N ALA A 707 -26.65 10.06 1.41
CA ALA A 707 -26.38 11.44 1.01
C ALA A 707 -26.28 11.62 -0.52
N LEU A 708 -25.76 10.61 -1.23
CA LEU A 708 -25.64 10.63 -2.69
C LEU A 708 -26.87 10.13 -3.43
N LYS A 709 -27.86 9.58 -2.72
CA LYS A 709 -29.08 8.96 -3.30
C LYS A 709 -29.75 9.86 -4.34
N ASP A 710 -29.95 11.13 -4.00
CA ASP A 710 -30.68 12.07 -4.88
C ASP A 710 -29.85 12.41 -6.13
N ILE A 711 -28.55 12.51 -6.01
CA ILE A 711 -27.64 12.74 -7.15
C ILE A 711 -27.68 11.54 -8.10
N ILE A 712 -27.57 10.33 -7.55
CA ILE A 712 -27.61 9.07 -8.31
C ILE A 712 -28.98 8.90 -8.99
N ASN A 713 -30.05 9.16 -8.26
CA ASN A 713 -31.41 9.09 -8.82
C ASN A 713 -31.57 10.05 -9.99
N ASN A 714 -31.17 11.31 -9.84
CA ASN A 714 -31.25 12.29 -10.92
C ASN A 714 -30.47 11.86 -12.16
N PHE A 715 -29.27 11.27 -11.96
CA PHE A 715 -28.44 10.77 -13.04
C PHE A 715 -29.09 9.58 -13.78
N ILE A 716 -29.61 8.59 -13.04
CA ILE A 716 -30.26 7.40 -13.60
C ILE A 716 -31.53 7.82 -14.36
N TYR A 717 -32.37 8.65 -13.75
CA TYR A 717 -33.60 9.12 -14.39
C TYR A 717 -33.32 10.03 -15.58
N GLY A 718 -32.26 10.81 -15.57
CA GLY A 718 -31.77 11.56 -16.72
C GLY A 718 -31.48 10.66 -17.92
N ILE A 719 -30.76 9.55 -17.70
CA ILE A 719 -30.50 8.55 -18.76
C ILE A 719 -31.82 7.93 -19.26
N GLN A 720 -32.72 7.60 -18.36
CA GLN A 720 -34.02 7.01 -18.73
C GLN A 720 -34.92 8.01 -19.51
N LEU A 721 -34.91 9.28 -19.15
CA LEU A 721 -35.62 10.34 -19.89
C LEU A 721 -35.07 10.49 -21.31
N MET A 722 -33.72 10.52 -21.45
CA MET A 722 -33.03 10.55 -22.76
C MET A 722 -33.32 9.30 -23.60
N GLY A 723 -33.47 8.14 -22.95
CA GLY A 723 -33.72 6.83 -23.58
C GLY A 723 -35.05 6.73 -24.34
N GLY A 724 -35.81 7.83 -24.49
CA GLY A 724 -36.94 7.91 -25.39
C GLY A 724 -38.22 8.38 -24.77
N ARG A 725 -38.29 8.73 -23.49
CA ARG A 725 -39.50 9.34 -22.89
C ARG A 725 -39.65 10.82 -23.24
N LEU A 726 -38.52 11.53 -23.37
CA LEU A 726 -38.47 12.95 -23.64
C LEU A 726 -37.38 13.28 -24.66
N ARG A 727 -37.59 14.24 -25.53
CA ARG A 727 -36.61 14.72 -26.52
C ARG A 727 -36.48 16.24 -26.43
N VAL A 728 -35.27 16.73 -26.76
CA VAL A 728 -35.08 18.15 -26.94
C VAL A 728 -35.97 18.65 -28.08
N GLY A 729 -36.74 19.68 -27.81
CA GLY A 729 -37.75 20.22 -28.72
C GLY A 729 -39.17 19.78 -28.43
N ASP A 730 -39.40 18.79 -27.56
CA ASP A 730 -40.76 18.41 -27.12
C ASP A 730 -41.38 19.53 -26.29
N TRP A 731 -42.68 19.68 -26.46
CA TRP A 731 -43.52 20.53 -25.58
C TRP A 731 -44.12 19.67 -24.48
N ILE A 732 -43.89 20.09 -23.26
CA ILE A 732 -44.43 19.39 -22.09
C ILE A 732 -45.21 20.33 -21.18
N GLU A 733 -46.12 19.73 -20.44
CA GLU A 733 -46.83 20.38 -19.36
C GLU A 733 -46.63 19.55 -18.07
N CYS A 734 -46.02 20.17 -17.07
CA CYS A 734 -45.70 19.56 -15.79
C CYS A 734 -45.88 20.60 -14.67
N GLU A 735 -46.55 20.23 -13.58
CA GLU A 735 -46.82 21.13 -12.42
C GLU A 735 -47.46 22.48 -12.82
N GLY A 736 -48.31 22.51 -13.84
CA GLY A 736 -48.92 23.73 -14.33
C GLY A 736 -48.02 24.61 -15.21
N ALA A 737 -46.76 24.30 -15.33
CA ALA A 737 -45.84 24.94 -16.24
C ALA A 737 -45.88 24.26 -17.61
N ARG A 738 -46.06 25.07 -18.64
CA ARG A 738 -46.07 24.62 -20.03
C ARG A 738 -44.88 25.24 -20.77
N GLY A 739 -44.10 24.41 -21.46
CA GLY A 739 -42.93 24.91 -22.17
C GLY A 739 -42.31 23.91 -23.11
N ARG A 740 -41.25 24.36 -23.80
CA ARG A 740 -40.45 23.57 -24.74
C ARG A 740 -39.18 23.12 -24.08
N VAL A 741 -38.85 21.84 -24.19
CA VAL A 741 -37.58 21.28 -23.71
C VAL A 741 -36.41 21.84 -24.55
N THR A 742 -35.49 22.59 -23.88
CA THR A 742 -34.33 23.19 -24.51
C THR A 742 -33.11 22.28 -24.36
N ALA A 743 -32.92 21.65 -23.19
CA ALA A 743 -31.83 20.73 -22.93
C ALA A 743 -32.24 19.66 -21.92
N ILE A 744 -31.60 18.49 -22.05
CA ILE A 744 -31.69 17.39 -21.08
C ILE A 744 -30.30 17.12 -20.57
N ASN A 745 -30.02 17.47 -19.32
CA ASN A 745 -28.76 17.26 -18.66
C ASN A 745 -28.85 16.02 -17.77
N TYR A 746 -27.69 15.56 -17.25
CA TYR A 746 -27.65 14.43 -16.34
C TYR A 746 -28.34 14.69 -14.98
N GLN A 747 -28.61 15.93 -14.62
CA GLN A 747 -29.21 16.31 -13.34
C GLN A 747 -30.62 16.89 -13.52
N CYS A 748 -30.86 17.63 -14.59
CA CYS A 748 -32.10 18.35 -14.82
C CYS A 748 -32.48 18.41 -16.30
N VAL A 749 -33.77 18.64 -16.54
CA VAL A 749 -34.35 19.02 -17.82
C VAL A 749 -34.64 20.52 -17.79
N LEU A 750 -34.14 21.23 -18.81
CA LEU A 750 -34.40 22.65 -18.99
C LEU A 750 -35.60 22.83 -19.93
N VAL A 751 -36.55 23.64 -19.52
CA VAL A 751 -37.78 23.91 -20.24
C VAL A 751 -37.98 25.41 -20.38
N GLU A 752 -38.01 25.91 -21.59
CA GLU A 752 -38.36 27.30 -21.91
C GLU A 752 -39.89 27.44 -21.87
N THR A 753 -40.37 28.22 -20.91
CA THR A 753 -41.79 28.45 -20.73
C THR A 753 -42.32 29.39 -21.80
N ILE A 754 -43.65 29.47 -21.93
CA ILE A 754 -44.31 30.37 -22.87
C ILE A 754 -43.96 31.84 -22.60
N GLU A 755 -43.66 32.17 -21.36
CA GLU A 755 -43.30 33.51 -20.89
C GLU A 755 -41.87 33.89 -21.22
N GLY A 756 -41.10 32.97 -21.84
CA GLY A 756 -39.69 33.17 -22.18
C GLY A 756 -38.75 32.96 -21.01
N THR A 757 -39.22 32.42 -19.90
CA THR A 757 -38.37 32.03 -18.76
C THR A 757 -37.87 30.60 -18.87
N GLU A 758 -36.68 30.29 -18.35
CA GLU A 758 -36.14 28.94 -18.32
C GLU A 758 -36.42 28.29 -16.98
N MET A 759 -37.19 27.20 -16.98
CA MET A 759 -37.50 26.42 -15.79
C MET A 759 -36.66 25.13 -15.78
N SER A 760 -36.05 24.82 -14.63
CA SER A 760 -35.21 23.63 -14.45
C SER A 760 -35.96 22.60 -13.59
N PHE A 761 -36.31 21.47 -14.16
CA PHE A 761 -36.88 20.33 -13.45
C PHE A 761 -35.82 19.31 -13.14
N LEU A 762 -35.67 18.90 -11.87
CA LEU A 762 -34.79 17.78 -11.52
C LEU A 762 -35.29 16.49 -12.20
N ASN A 763 -34.40 15.72 -12.76
CA ASN A 763 -34.76 14.50 -13.50
C ASN A 763 -35.57 13.52 -12.65
N ALA A 764 -35.25 13.39 -11.36
CA ALA A 764 -35.98 12.54 -10.41
C ALA A 764 -37.41 13.05 -10.19
N SER A 765 -37.60 14.35 -10.07
CA SER A 765 -38.93 14.98 -9.93
C SER A 765 -39.76 14.75 -11.17
N LEU A 766 -39.22 15.09 -12.33
CA LEU A 766 -39.94 14.94 -13.61
C LEU A 766 -40.29 13.48 -13.95
N PHE A 767 -39.38 12.53 -13.61
CA PHE A 767 -39.63 11.10 -13.83
C PHE A 767 -40.62 10.49 -12.84
N GLY A 768 -40.61 10.97 -11.59
CA GLY A 768 -41.52 10.51 -10.53
C GLY A 768 -42.95 11.05 -10.63
N GLN A 769 -43.16 12.08 -11.40
CA GLN A 769 -44.47 12.72 -11.63
C GLN A 769 -45.01 12.40 -13.01
N SER A 770 -46.33 12.57 -13.15
CA SER A 770 -47.01 12.49 -14.46
C SER A 770 -46.83 13.82 -15.16
N PHE A 771 -46.31 13.82 -16.36
CA PHE A 771 -46.25 14.97 -17.23
C PHE A 771 -46.92 14.68 -18.57
N ASN A 772 -47.53 15.68 -19.19
CA ASN A 772 -48.13 15.59 -20.51
C ASN A 772 -47.06 15.95 -21.56
N ASN A 773 -46.72 15.03 -22.46
CA ASN A 773 -45.93 15.35 -23.65
C ASN A 773 -46.88 15.67 -24.80
N LEU A 774 -46.97 16.93 -25.13
CA LEU A 774 -47.96 17.48 -26.07
C LEU A 774 -47.58 17.26 -27.53
N THR A 775 -46.28 16.98 -27.82
CA THR A 775 -45.80 16.89 -29.21
C THR A 775 -45.46 15.49 -29.65
N ARG A 776 -45.36 14.54 -28.73
CA ARG A 776 -44.83 13.19 -29.03
C ARG A 776 -45.76 12.36 -29.94
N ASN A 777 -47.08 12.49 -29.80
CA ASN A 777 -48.01 11.65 -30.54
C ASN A 777 -48.36 12.23 -31.91
N ASN A 778 -48.95 13.42 -31.97
CA ASN A 778 -49.37 14.03 -33.24
C ASN A 778 -49.10 15.56 -33.32
N SER A 779 -48.54 16.14 -32.30
CA SER A 779 -48.24 17.57 -32.16
C SER A 779 -49.42 18.53 -32.24
N TYR A 780 -50.65 18.02 -32.20
CA TYR A 780 -51.88 18.83 -32.21
C TYR A 780 -52.64 18.68 -30.90
N GLU A 781 -53.16 19.79 -30.37
CA GLU A 781 -53.88 19.85 -29.12
C GLU A 781 -55.27 20.44 -29.36
N LEU A 782 -56.29 19.91 -28.67
CA LEU A 782 -57.60 20.40 -28.75
C LEU A 782 -57.71 21.83 -28.17
N THR A 783 -58.18 22.79 -28.97
CA THR A 783 -58.56 24.13 -28.53
C THR A 783 -60.04 24.28 -28.56
N LYS A 784 -60.62 24.98 -27.58
CA LYS A 784 -62.07 25.29 -27.49
C LYS A 784 -62.16 26.78 -27.29
N ILE A 785 -62.93 27.40 -28.21
CA ILE A 785 -63.31 28.78 -28.09
C ILE A 785 -64.84 28.78 -27.87
N LEU A 786 -65.27 29.36 -26.77
CA LEU A 786 -66.69 29.48 -26.43
C LEU A 786 -67.14 30.88 -26.76
N VAL A 787 -68.21 30.96 -27.42
CA VAL A 787 -68.85 32.22 -27.72
C VAL A 787 -70.35 32.09 -27.47
N GLY A 788 -70.94 33.01 -26.69
CA GLY A 788 -72.32 33.07 -26.38
C GLY A 788 -73.03 33.97 -27.40
N VAL A 789 -74.07 33.44 -28.08
CA VAL A 789 -74.93 34.19 -28.98
C VAL A 789 -76.36 34.39 -28.39
N GLU A 790 -77.00 35.40 -28.79
CA GLU A 790 -78.31 35.73 -28.28
C GLU A 790 -79.35 34.60 -28.52
N TYR A 791 -80.30 34.44 -27.62
CA TYR A 791 -81.38 33.49 -27.71
C TYR A 791 -82.20 33.81 -28.95
N GLY A 792 -82.58 32.81 -29.71
CA GLY A 792 -83.32 32.99 -31.00
C GLY A 792 -82.43 33.07 -32.23
N THR A 793 -81.11 33.06 -32.04
CA THR A 793 -80.15 33.00 -33.15
C THR A 793 -80.27 31.64 -33.86
N ASN A 794 -80.25 31.66 -35.21
CA ASN A 794 -80.17 30.42 -35.98
C ASN A 794 -78.81 29.79 -35.83
N VAL A 795 -78.74 28.70 -35.02
CA VAL A 795 -77.50 28.01 -34.66
C VAL A 795 -76.77 27.43 -35.88
N ASP A 796 -77.53 26.95 -36.89
CA ASP A 796 -76.95 26.37 -38.10
C ASP A 796 -76.22 27.44 -38.93
N ARG A 797 -76.84 28.62 -39.07
CA ARG A 797 -76.24 29.78 -39.74
C ARG A 797 -74.98 30.25 -38.97
N ALA A 798 -75.09 30.34 -37.67
CA ALA A 798 -73.95 30.68 -36.85
C ALA A 798 -72.76 29.64 -37.00
N ARG A 799 -73.14 28.35 -37.13
CA ARG A 799 -72.16 27.27 -37.34
C ARG A 799 -71.47 27.44 -38.72
N GLU A 800 -72.21 27.72 -39.79
CA GLU A 800 -71.65 27.93 -41.13
C GLU A 800 -70.73 29.14 -41.17
N VAL A 801 -71.08 30.26 -40.60
CA VAL A 801 -70.31 31.49 -40.52
C VAL A 801 -69.03 31.26 -39.78
N LEU A 802 -69.12 30.61 -38.61
CA LEU A 802 -67.95 30.30 -37.81
C LEU A 802 -67.05 29.29 -38.52
N LEU A 803 -67.58 28.29 -39.24
CA LEU A 803 -66.81 27.30 -39.96
C LEU A 803 -66.00 27.93 -41.09
N GLU A 804 -66.62 28.85 -41.84
CA GLU A 804 -65.98 29.57 -42.95
C GLU A 804 -64.85 30.48 -42.42
N ALA A 805 -65.14 31.24 -41.39
CA ALA A 805 -64.18 32.12 -40.76
C ALA A 805 -62.94 31.35 -40.17
N MET A 806 -63.19 30.21 -39.56
CA MET A 806 -62.16 29.41 -39.00
C MET A 806 -61.31 28.69 -40.05
N LYS A 807 -61.83 28.39 -41.25
CA LYS A 807 -61.06 27.82 -42.34
C LYS A 807 -59.96 28.78 -42.86
N GLU A 808 -60.22 30.09 -42.84
CA GLU A 808 -59.25 31.10 -43.23
C GLU A 808 -58.03 31.13 -42.32
N LEU A 809 -58.07 30.64 -41.08
CA LEU A 809 -57.04 30.56 -40.15
C LEU A 809 -56.13 29.29 -40.35
N ASP A 810 -56.54 28.33 -41.21
CA ASP A 810 -55.72 27.16 -41.50
C ASP A 810 -54.62 27.54 -42.46
N THR A 811 -53.60 28.16 -41.92
CA THR A 811 -52.31 28.45 -42.59
C THR A 811 -51.30 27.37 -42.31
N LYS A 812 -50.17 27.41 -43.02
CA LYS A 812 -49.04 26.47 -42.73
C LYS A 812 -47.99 27.14 -41.91
N ASP A 813 -47.39 26.34 -40.97
CA ASP A 813 -46.20 26.77 -40.21
C ASP A 813 -44.99 26.86 -41.12
N LYS A 814 -43.86 27.33 -40.56
CA LYS A 814 -42.57 27.42 -41.24
C LYS A 814 -42.00 26.09 -41.76
N TYR A 815 -42.52 24.95 -41.31
CA TYR A 815 -42.18 23.59 -41.75
C TYR A 815 -43.21 23.00 -42.74
N GLY A 816 -44.18 23.75 -43.18
CA GLY A 816 -45.22 23.33 -44.17
C GLY A 816 -46.36 22.49 -43.56
N ARG A 817 -46.47 22.43 -42.22
CA ARG A 817 -47.55 21.69 -41.53
C ARG A 817 -48.75 22.63 -41.38
N HIS A 818 -49.97 22.08 -41.56
CA HIS A 818 -51.21 22.83 -41.30
C HIS A 818 -51.31 23.19 -39.82
N ILE A 819 -51.73 24.39 -39.48
CA ILE A 819 -51.96 24.85 -38.11
C ILE A 819 -53.13 24.12 -37.50
N ILE A 820 -54.17 23.88 -38.26
CA ILE A 820 -55.37 23.07 -37.88
C ILE A 820 -55.13 21.64 -38.40
N ASP A 821 -55.44 20.63 -37.62
CA ASP A 821 -55.31 19.23 -38.04
C ASP A 821 -56.29 18.92 -39.18
N PRO A 822 -55.84 18.66 -40.41
CA PRO A 822 -56.65 18.39 -41.53
C PRO A 822 -57.53 17.11 -41.44
N LYS A 823 -57.07 16.17 -40.59
CA LYS A 823 -57.77 14.90 -40.37
C LYS A 823 -58.95 15.01 -39.46
N ARG A 824 -58.92 15.90 -38.49
CA ARG A 824 -60.02 16.07 -37.50
C ARG A 824 -60.90 17.23 -37.77
N GLY A 825 -60.48 18.21 -38.58
CA GLY A 825 -61.21 19.34 -38.97
C GLY A 825 -61.64 20.29 -37.86
N ILE A 826 -62.56 21.14 -38.17
CA ILE A 826 -63.11 22.09 -37.22
C ILE A 826 -64.50 21.58 -36.83
N ILE A 827 -64.79 21.51 -35.57
CA ILE A 827 -66.07 21.01 -35.01
C ILE A 827 -66.77 22.18 -34.29
N ILE A 828 -67.98 22.53 -34.73
CA ILE A 828 -68.77 23.58 -34.14
C ILE A 828 -70.03 22.97 -33.59
N ILE A 829 -70.14 23.04 -32.26
CA ILE A 829 -71.34 22.47 -31.57
C ILE A 829 -71.98 23.49 -30.68
N LEU A 830 -73.28 23.35 -30.47
CA LEU A 830 -73.96 23.99 -29.37
C LEU A 830 -73.49 23.27 -28.09
N GLU A 831 -72.82 24.00 -27.21
CA GLU A 831 -72.28 23.42 -26.03
C GLU A 831 -73.19 23.47 -24.84
N ASN A 832 -73.76 24.60 -24.58
CA ASN A 832 -74.66 24.83 -23.46
C ASN A 832 -75.70 25.90 -23.78
N MET A 833 -76.82 25.93 -23.06
CA MET A 833 -77.77 27.01 -23.00
C MET A 833 -77.56 27.66 -21.59
N SER A 834 -76.87 28.79 -21.60
CA SER A 834 -76.47 29.51 -20.39
C SER A 834 -77.54 30.56 -20.06
N ASP A 835 -77.52 31.14 -18.85
CA ASP A 835 -78.62 32.05 -18.35
C ASP A 835 -78.91 33.22 -19.29
N SER A 836 -78.00 33.71 -20.07
CA SER A 836 -78.12 34.86 -20.95
C SER A 836 -77.64 34.60 -22.39
N ALA A 837 -77.23 33.38 -22.72
CA ALA A 837 -76.66 33.09 -24.04
C ALA A 837 -76.85 31.63 -24.47
N VAL A 838 -76.81 31.39 -25.73
CA VAL A 838 -76.59 30.07 -26.32
C VAL A 838 -75.11 29.94 -26.62
N ASP A 839 -74.46 29.09 -25.90
CA ASP A 839 -73.04 28.90 -26.02
C ASP A 839 -72.66 27.96 -27.16
N ILE A 840 -71.96 28.51 -28.14
CA ILE A 840 -71.39 27.74 -29.25
C ILE A 840 -69.90 27.51 -28.99
N ALA A 841 -69.55 26.28 -29.00
CA ALA A 841 -68.09 25.89 -28.88
C ALA A 841 -67.50 25.62 -30.27
N VAL A 842 -66.50 26.35 -30.60
CA VAL A 842 -65.62 26.09 -31.74
C VAL A 842 -64.44 25.26 -31.30
N LYS A 843 -64.44 23.98 -31.65
CA LYS A 843 -63.44 23.02 -31.27
C LYS A 843 -62.58 22.64 -32.47
N GLN A 844 -61.28 22.76 -32.34
CA GLN A 844 -60.33 22.33 -33.38
C GLN A 844 -59.00 21.85 -32.72
N TYR A 845 -58.32 21.00 -33.43
CA TYR A 845 -57.00 20.56 -33.02
C TYR A 845 -55.96 21.46 -33.67
N VAL A 846 -55.19 22.17 -32.84
CA VAL A 846 -54.18 23.17 -33.27
C VAL A 846 -52.79 22.71 -32.95
N LEU A 847 -51.86 23.04 -33.82
CA LEU A 847 -50.43 22.69 -33.64
C LEU A 847 -49.90 23.33 -32.34
N VAL A 848 -49.37 22.51 -31.45
CA VAL A 848 -48.94 22.87 -30.07
C VAL A 848 -48.11 24.17 -30.00
N PRO A 849 -47.09 24.39 -30.82
CA PRO A 849 -46.28 25.61 -30.78
C PRO A 849 -47.06 26.89 -31.18
N GLU A 850 -48.06 26.74 -32.01
CA GLU A 850 -48.83 27.88 -32.54
C GLU A 850 -50.14 28.13 -31.78
N ARG A 851 -50.47 27.29 -30.80
CA ARG A 851 -51.77 27.29 -30.08
C ARG A 851 -52.14 28.65 -29.51
N ILE A 852 -51.22 29.33 -28.86
CA ILE A 852 -51.47 30.59 -28.14
C ILE A 852 -51.85 31.66 -29.17
N ARG A 853 -50.99 31.84 -30.14
CA ARG A 853 -51.18 32.80 -31.23
C ARG A 853 -52.50 32.53 -32.00
N PHE A 854 -52.73 31.24 -32.27
CA PHE A 854 -53.99 30.82 -32.94
C PHE A 854 -55.21 31.15 -32.11
N VAL A 855 -55.25 30.86 -30.80
CA VAL A 855 -56.37 31.13 -29.93
C VAL A 855 -56.69 32.64 -29.90
N GLU A 856 -55.67 33.48 -29.80
CA GLU A 856 -55.80 34.93 -29.83
C GLU A 856 -56.42 35.42 -31.18
N GLN A 857 -55.86 34.98 -32.30
CA GLN A 857 -56.35 35.29 -33.61
C GLN A 857 -57.72 34.74 -33.86
N ALA A 858 -57.97 33.50 -33.41
CA ALA A 858 -59.31 32.89 -33.62
C ALA A 858 -60.40 33.57 -32.83
N LYS A 859 -60.14 34.07 -31.61
CA LYS A 859 -61.11 34.88 -30.84
C LYS A 859 -61.46 36.16 -31.61
N GLU A 860 -60.45 36.82 -32.19
CA GLU A 860 -60.69 38.03 -32.98
C GLU A 860 -61.53 37.76 -34.26
N VAL A 861 -61.14 36.66 -34.97
CA VAL A 861 -61.85 36.23 -36.21
C VAL A 861 -63.26 35.81 -35.89
N VAL A 862 -63.51 35.05 -34.83
CA VAL A 862 -64.81 34.65 -34.36
C VAL A 862 -65.67 35.89 -34.06
N TYR A 863 -65.10 36.85 -33.35
CA TYR A 863 -65.84 38.11 -33.02
C TYR A 863 -66.22 38.91 -34.29
N LYS A 864 -65.27 39.07 -35.21
CA LYS A 864 -65.47 39.78 -36.50
C LYS A 864 -66.48 39.05 -37.37
N ALA A 865 -66.41 37.74 -37.49
CA ALA A 865 -67.25 36.92 -38.31
C ALA A 865 -68.77 37.01 -37.89
N LEU A 866 -69.01 36.92 -36.60
CA LEU A 866 -70.34 37.01 -36.02
C LEU A 866 -70.94 38.42 -36.22
N ASN A 867 -70.13 39.45 -35.97
CA ASN A 867 -70.54 40.81 -36.16
C ASN A 867 -70.92 41.13 -37.65
N ASN A 868 -70.01 40.67 -38.58
CA ASN A 868 -70.24 40.87 -40.04
C ASN A 868 -71.51 40.12 -40.54
N ALA A 869 -71.82 38.97 -39.95
CA ALA A 869 -72.94 38.15 -40.27
C ALA A 869 -74.28 38.67 -39.62
N GLY A 870 -74.16 39.70 -38.79
CA GLY A 870 -75.28 40.26 -38.08
C GLY A 870 -75.86 39.37 -36.97
N ILE A 871 -74.98 38.51 -36.43
CA ILE A 871 -75.28 37.63 -35.28
C ILE A 871 -74.83 38.33 -33.98
N THR A 872 -75.81 38.59 -33.14
CA THR A 872 -75.61 39.32 -31.90
C THR A 872 -74.88 38.43 -30.89
N ILE A 873 -73.72 38.89 -30.33
CA ILE A 873 -73.11 38.29 -29.22
C ILE A 873 -73.85 38.67 -27.94
N ALA A 874 -74.27 37.68 -27.17
CA ALA A 874 -75.17 37.89 -26.07
C ALA A 874 -74.60 38.82 -24.98
N PHE A 875 -75.45 39.79 -24.60
CA PHE A 875 -75.23 40.56 -23.39
C PHE A 875 -75.93 39.89 -22.21
N PRO A 876 -75.54 40.20 -20.96
CA PRO A 876 -76.30 39.75 -19.79
C PRO A 876 -77.75 40.15 -19.95
N GLN A 877 -78.70 39.20 -19.92
CA GLN A 877 -80.09 39.40 -20.01
C GLN A 877 -80.73 39.36 -18.64
N CYS A 878 -81.71 40.27 -18.42
CA CYS A 878 -82.44 40.31 -17.18
C CYS A 878 -83.97 40.56 -17.53
N ASP A 879 -84.84 39.64 -17.17
CA ASP A 879 -86.25 39.79 -17.25
C ASP A 879 -86.77 40.72 -16.11
N ILE A 880 -87.28 41.89 -16.44
CA ILE A 880 -87.83 42.83 -15.49
C ILE A 880 -89.38 42.67 -15.47
N HIS A 881 -89.88 42.11 -14.41
CA HIS A 881 -91.29 42.09 -14.13
C HIS A 881 -91.72 43.41 -13.42
N ILE A 882 -92.28 44.34 -14.10
CA ILE A 882 -92.86 45.58 -13.51
C ILE A 882 -94.19 45.17 -12.89
N LYS A 883 -94.26 45.19 -11.57
CA LYS A 883 -95.55 45.07 -10.90
C LYS A 883 -96.19 46.44 -10.90
N GLU A 884 -97.38 46.59 -11.60
CA GLU A 884 -98.26 47.72 -11.44
C GLU A 884 -98.86 47.81 -10.05
#